data_0a117548060295a29cb5c6773f738033
#
_entry.id   0a117548060295a29cb5c6773f738033
#
_cell.length_a   1.000
_cell.length_b   1.000
_cell.length_c   1.000
_cell.angle_alpha   90.00
_cell.angle_beta   90.00
_cell.angle_gamma   90.00
#
_symmetry.space_group_name_H-M   'P 1'
#
loop_
_entity.id
_entity.type
_entity.pdbx_description
1 polymer ?
#
loop_
_entity_poly.entity_id
_entity_poly.type
_entity_poly.pdbx_seq_one_letter_code
_entity_poly.pdbx_strand_id
1 'polypeptide(L)'
;MGLGAGKMSSSVFGFSLILFAMAFAAGQEDEKIGIPDYSLTVRREIPQAFTWKIEDLYATPESWQADKEAVAEQVAAIAEKARDWTASPVRMADLLDAVFEIYLKLDRLQYYAAAQNDTDLGDARFRAMRGEIKSIAAQFSARMSFLEADLLALGEERFTSFLKSEPRLSPYRFFFENVWRDRDHVLPSDPQRIFSLTGLFSGAPSQAADVLNNVEIPPAEVTLSDGRQVVLNYANYLRWRGGVNPEDRRRVLKAFWNNQLRFQNTLAVLQDGAVKQHVFGYQVRRFPDCLQAALFADNIDPEVYHQLIRSVRGRLGPLHRFLALKQRLLGLETFRYEDVYASCVPAVKKTYTFAEAQALVTEALRPLGKEYAEALSHAFRDRWIDIYPNMGKESGAYSEGIYGVHPYIKLNFNGTYDSVSTLAHEIGHALHSYFADRNQPYATSQYSSFLAEVASTFNEHLLLRHMLSREEDDRVKLSIIDSYLERVRITLYRQTLFSEFELAMHRRAEAGQTLTPDWLNQRYLELTRQYYGHDQGTCQVDDSMQVEWSRISHFYLNFYVFQYSTGLIASLALSDMVLGSNTAQSGYLDLLRAGGSDYPIPLLKKAGVDMAGPAPYEAALNRFDQWVGEMEKIVARLDKKGR
;
A
#
# COMPACT_ATOMS: atom_id res chain seq x y z
N MET A 1 2.77 -3.14 -21.29
CA MET A 1 1.69 -2.41 -20.59
C MET A 1 1.57 -1.06 -21.24
N GLY A 2 0.42 -0.72 -21.84
CA GLY A 2 0.25 0.55 -22.56
C GLY A 2 0.37 1.75 -21.60
N LEU A 3 0.81 2.89 -22.13
CA LEU A 3 0.88 4.20 -21.46
C LEU A 3 -0.35 4.56 -20.60
N GLY A 4 -1.51 3.99 -20.90
CA GLY A 4 -2.76 4.25 -20.17
C GLY A 4 -3.01 3.39 -18.94
N ALA A 5 -2.49 2.17 -18.87
CA ALA A 5 -2.84 1.25 -17.79
C ALA A 5 -1.88 1.33 -16.58
N GLY A 6 -0.62 1.67 -16.79
CA GLY A 6 0.38 1.76 -15.70
C GLY A 6 0.36 3.10 -14.96
N LYS A 7 0.15 4.22 -15.68
CA LYS A 7 0.11 5.55 -15.03
C LYS A 7 -1.26 5.92 -14.46
N MET A 8 -2.36 5.45 -15.05
CA MET A 8 -3.70 5.68 -14.49
C MET A 8 -4.06 4.74 -13.34
N SER A 9 -3.37 3.60 -13.19
CA SER A 9 -3.62 2.65 -12.11
C SER A 9 -2.93 3.03 -10.80
N SER A 10 -1.86 3.81 -10.81
CA SER A 10 -1.19 4.23 -9.58
C SER A 10 -1.84 5.44 -8.89
N SER A 11 -2.52 6.32 -9.65
CA SER A 11 -3.22 7.47 -9.06
C SER A 11 -4.66 7.19 -8.62
N VAL A 12 -5.26 6.03 -9.00
CA VAL A 12 -6.65 5.67 -8.63
C VAL A 12 -6.71 4.68 -7.48
N PHE A 13 -5.61 4.02 -7.19
CA PHE A 13 -5.48 3.16 -6.03
C PHE A 13 -4.46 3.77 -5.06
N GLY A 14 -4.85 4.86 -4.40
CA GLY A 14 -4.46 5.04 -3.03
C GLY A 14 -4.94 3.78 -2.32
N PHE A 15 -4.20 2.68 -2.46
CA PHE A 15 -4.40 1.52 -1.61
C PHE A 15 -4.02 1.99 -0.21
N SER A 16 -5.01 2.60 0.45
CA SER A 16 -5.01 2.56 1.89
C SER A 16 -4.63 1.14 2.25
N LEU A 17 -3.39 0.94 2.68
CA LEU A 17 -3.17 -0.09 3.64
C LEU A 17 -4.38 0.05 4.54
N ILE A 18 -5.30 -0.91 4.53
CA ILE A 18 -6.29 -1.01 5.58
C ILE A 18 -5.42 -1.34 6.78
N LEU A 19 -4.77 -0.32 7.30
CA LEU A 19 -4.24 -0.27 8.64
C LEU A 19 -5.47 -0.57 9.47
N PHE A 20 -5.57 -1.82 9.89
CA PHE A 20 -6.62 -2.27 10.78
C PHE A 20 -6.50 -1.40 12.03
N ALA A 21 -7.18 -0.24 12.01
CA ALA A 21 -7.46 0.48 13.23
C ALA A 21 -8.14 -0.52 14.15
N MET A 22 -7.44 -0.97 15.17
CA MET A 22 -8.05 -1.69 16.27
C MET A 22 -9.07 -0.73 16.85
N ALA A 23 -10.35 -0.92 16.51
CA ALA A 23 -11.44 -0.18 17.12
C ALA A 23 -11.51 -0.61 18.58
N PHE A 24 -10.83 0.12 19.44
CA PHE A 24 -10.99 -0.01 20.88
C PHE A 24 -12.44 0.35 21.25
N ALA A 25 -13.05 -0.53 22.02
CA ALA A 25 -14.39 -0.34 22.57
C ALA A 25 -14.46 1.00 23.33
N ALA A 26 -15.20 1.95 22.79
CA ALA A 26 -15.61 3.14 23.52
C ALA A 26 -16.65 2.71 24.58
N GLY A 27 -16.21 2.65 25.80
CA GLY A 27 -17.07 2.54 26.98
C GLY A 27 -16.60 3.54 28.03
N GLN A 28 -17.42 4.52 28.29
CA GLN A 28 -17.39 5.60 29.28
C GLN A 28 -16.82 6.95 28.80
N GLU A 29 -17.65 7.97 28.98
CA GLU A 29 -17.34 9.37 28.87
C GLU A 29 -16.27 9.76 29.91
N ASP A 30 -15.02 9.86 29.43
CA ASP A 30 -13.94 10.54 30.13
C ASP A 30 -13.75 11.90 29.44
N GLU A 31 -13.53 12.97 30.18
CA GLU A 31 -13.23 14.32 29.67
C GLU A 31 -12.18 14.22 28.53
N LYS A 32 -12.63 14.41 27.29
CA LYS A 32 -11.77 14.44 26.11
C LYS A 32 -10.89 15.67 26.17
N ILE A 33 -9.64 15.50 26.55
CA ILE A 33 -8.62 16.55 26.55
C ILE A 33 -8.44 17.07 25.11
N GLY A 34 -9.09 18.16 24.74
CA GLY A 34 -8.70 19.03 23.64
C GLY A 34 -8.70 18.49 22.21
N ILE A 35 -9.21 17.28 21.95
CA ILE A 35 -9.31 16.73 20.58
C ILE A 35 -10.68 17.05 20.02
N PRO A 36 -10.79 17.83 18.92
CA PRO A 36 -12.07 18.13 18.30
C PRO A 36 -12.73 16.85 17.74
N ASP A 37 -14.02 16.70 17.97
CA ASP A 37 -14.83 15.63 17.39
C ASP A 37 -15.81 16.23 16.36
N TYR A 38 -15.50 16.03 15.07
CA TYR A 38 -16.33 16.47 13.96
C TYR A 38 -17.04 15.30 13.25
N SER A 39 -17.04 14.10 13.81
CA SER A 39 -17.55 12.87 13.14
C SER A 39 -19.02 12.99 12.69
N LEU A 40 -19.82 13.83 13.37
CA LEU A 40 -21.21 14.12 13.03
C LEU A 40 -21.41 15.50 12.38
N THR A 41 -20.33 16.22 12.08
CA THR A 41 -20.38 17.56 11.49
C THR A 41 -20.29 17.48 9.98
N VAL A 42 -21.15 18.19 9.25
CA VAL A 42 -21.12 18.24 7.78
C VAL A 42 -19.86 18.96 7.28
N ARG A 43 -19.32 18.53 6.15
CA ARG A 43 -18.06 19.02 5.58
C ARG A 43 -17.92 20.55 5.56
N ARG A 44 -18.95 21.28 5.14
CA ARG A 44 -18.94 22.75 5.01
C ARG A 44 -18.79 23.50 6.35
N GLU A 45 -19.02 22.84 7.49
CA GLU A 45 -18.95 23.42 8.83
C GLU A 45 -17.61 23.12 9.51
N ILE A 46 -16.73 22.32 8.88
CA ILE A 46 -15.39 22.05 9.40
C ILE A 46 -14.54 23.32 9.28
N PRO A 47 -13.87 23.77 10.36
CA PRO A 47 -12.99 24.93 10.30
C PRO A 47 -11.90 24.75 9.24
N GLN A 48 -11.69 25.79 8.42
CA GLN A 48 -10.74 25.76 7.31
C GLN A 48 -9.31 25.39 7.74
N ALA A 49 -8.92 25.72 8.96
CA ALA A 49 -7.61 25.37 9.51
C ALA A 49 -7.37 23.85 9.63
N PHE A 50 -8.44 23.04 9.60
CA PHE A 50 -8.38 21.58 9.72
C PHE A 50 -8.61 20.85 8.39
N THR A 51 -8.74 21.60 7.30
CA THR A 51 -8.94 21.06 5.96
C THR A 51 -7.74 21.36 5.09
N TRP A 52 -7.45 20.48 4.15
CA TRP A 52 -6.43 20.74 3.14
C TRP A 52 -6.79 21.94 2.24
N LYS A 53 -5.79 22.54 1.61
CA LYS A 53 -5.96 23.70 0.71
C LYS A 53 -6.16 23.25 -0.72
N ILE A 54 -7.29 22.63 -1.00
CA ILE A 54 -7.61 22.10 -2.34
C ILE A 54 -7.69 23.21 -3.41
N GLU A 55 -7.88 24.46 -2.97
CA GLU A 55 -7.89 25.67 -3.81
C GLU A 55 -6.55 25.94 -4.49
N ASP A 56 -5.44 25.37 -4.01
CA ASP A 56 -4.14 25.46 -4.68
C ASP A 56 -4.08 24.60 -5.95
N LEU A 57 -4.98 23.61 -6.07
CA LEU A 57 -5.12 22.80 -7.27
C LEU A 57 -6.12 23.41 -8.27
N TYR A 58 -7.34 23.69 -7.82
CA TYR A 58 -8.35 24.46 -8.55
C TYR A 58 -9.07 25.40 -7.61
N ALA A 59 -8.99 26.71 -7.90
CA ALA A 59 -9.54 27.73 -7.03
C ALA A 59 -11.08 27.64 -6.86
N THR A 60 -11.77 27.17 -7.90
CA THR A 60 -13.24 26.99 -7.90
C THR A 60 -13.63 25.79 -8.76
N PRO A 61 -14.84 25.22 -8.57
CA PRO A 61 -15.38 24.20 -9.47
C PRO A 61 -15.48 24.65 -10.94
N GLU A 62 -15.71 25.95 -11.17
CA GLU A 62 -15.80 26.52 -12.52
C GLU A 62 -14.41 26.51 -13.20
N SER A 63 -13.33 26.77 -12.46
CA SER A 63 -11.97 26.67 -13.00
C SER A 63 -11.60 25.23 -13.37
N TRP A 64 -12.04 24.25 -12.58
CA TRP A 64 -11.92 22.83 -12.91
C TRP A 64 -12.71 22.47 -14.18
N GLN A 65 -13.94 22.97 -14.28
CA GLN A 65 -14.80 22.72 -15.45
C GLN A 65 -14.17 23.27 -16.73
N ALA A 66 -13.63 24.49 -16.70
CA ALA A 66 -12.98 25.11 -17.83
C ALA A 66 -11.72 24.33 -18.28
N ASP A 67 -10.90 23.86 -17.33
CA ASP A 67 -9.72 23.05 -17.66
C ASP A 67 -10.11 21.67 -18.22
N LYS A 68 -11.16 21.05 -17.70
CA LYS A 68 -11.73 19.81 -18.25
C LYS A 68 -12.16 19.97 -19.73
N GLU A 69 -12.84 21.05 -20.05
CA GLU A 69 -13.28 21.34 -21.42
C GLU A 69 -12.07 21.55 -22.34
N ALA A 70 -11.07 22.32 -21.89
CA ALA A 70 -9.83 22.52 -22.61
C ALA A 70 -9.05 21.21 -22.85
N VAL A 71 -8.99 20.34 -21.85
CA VAL A 71 -8.36 19.02 -21.98
C VAL A 71 -9.12 18.14 -22.98
N ALA A 72 -10.45 18.14 -22.95
CA ALA A 72 -11.25 17.39 -23.91
C ALA A 72 -11.00 17.85 -25.37
N GLU A 73 -10.84 19.16 -25.59
CA GLU A 73 -10.46 19.71 -26.90
C GLU A 73 -9.03 19.29 -27.29
N GLN A 74 -8.06 19.33 -26.35
CA GLN A 74 -6.70 18.87 -26.60
C GLN A 74 -6.65 17.39 -26.98
N VAL A 75 -7.43 16.55 -26.28
CA VAL A 75 -7.59 15.11 -26.59
C VAL A 75 -8.20 14.90 -27.97
N ALA A 76 -9.17 15.72 -28.38
CA ALA A 76 -9.74 15.64 -29.73
C ALA A 76 -8.72 16.00 -30.82
N ALA A 77 -7.90 17.03 -30.58
CA ALA A 77 -6.93 17.56 -31.54
C ALA A 77 -5.61 16.77 -31.61
N ILE A 78 -5.30 15.89 -30.67
CA ILE A 78 -3.98 15.22 -30.56
C ILE A 78 -3.63 14.40 -31.81
N ALA A 79 -4.62 13.90 -32.55
CA ALA A 79 -4.43 13.13 -33.78
C ALA A 79 -3.67 13.91 -34.89
N GLU A 80 -3.75 15.24 -34.90
CA GLU A 80 -3.00 16.07 -35.85
C GLU A 80 -1.51 16.05 -35.56
N LYS A 81 -1.13 16.13 -34.27
CA LYS A 81 0.26 16.02 -33.83
C LYS A 81 0.82 14.60 -34.00
N ALA A 82 -0.04 13.59 -33.93
CA ALA A 82 0.32 12.19 -34.13
C ALA A 82 0.68 11.86 -35.59
N ARG A 83 0.31 12.70 -36.55
CA ARG A 83 0.64 12.46 -37.97
C ARG A 83 2.15 12.58 -38.19
N ASP A 84 2.75 11.50 -38.72
CA ASP A 84 4.18 11.43 -39.04
C ASP A 84 5.11 11.86 -37.86
N TRP A 85 4.70 11.61 -36.64
CA TRP A 85 5.42 12.04 -35.43
C TRP A 85 6.82 11.44 -35.30
N THR A 86 7.07 10.26 -35.87
CA THR A 86 8.39 9.61 -35.93
C THR A 86 9.27 10.08 -37.09
N ALA A 87 8.79 11.02 -37.94
CA ALA A 87 9.52 11.48 -39.11
C ALA A 87 10.75 12.34 -38.77
N SER A 88 10.70 13.07 -37.65
CA SER A 88 11.81 13.90 -37.17
C SER A 88 11.82 14.01 -35.64
N PRO A 89 12.99 14.31 -35.03
CA PRO A 89 13.11 14.47 -33.58
C PRO A 89 12.23 15.62 -33.04
N VAL A 90 12.06 16.70 -33.79
CA VAL A 90 11.20 17.84 -33.40
C VAL A 90 9.73 17.42 -33.35
N ARG A 91 9.21 16.72 -34.37
CA ARG A 91 7.83 16.24 -34.35
C ARG A 91 7.57 15.25 -33.22
N MET A 92 8.56 14.41 -32.94
CA MET A 92 8.50 13.48 -31.82
C MET A 92 8.37 14.22 -30.50
N ALA A 93 9.23 15.24 -30.28
CA ALA A 93 9.16 16.06 -29.08
C ALA A 93 7.81 16.79 -28.98
N ASP A 94 7.32 17.38 -30.07
CA ASP A 94 6.04 18.10 -30.10
C ASP A 94 4.84 17.20 -29.72
N LEU A 95 4.85 15.94 -30.14
CA LEU A 95 3.81 14.98 -29.73
C LEU A 95 3.95 14.57 -28.26
N LEU A 96 5.17 14.19 -27.83
CA LEU A 96 5.39 13.72 -26.47
C LEU A 96 5.12 14.82 -25.45
N ASP A 97 5.58 16.06 -25.70
CA ASP A 97 5.26 17.20 -24.85
C ASP A 97 3.75 17.37 -24.68
N ALA A 98 3.00 17.32 -25.79
CA ALA A 98 1.53 17.42 -25.75
C ALA A 98 0.88 16.23 -25.01
N VAL A 99 1.35 15.02 -25.22
CA VAL A 99 0.86 13.81 -24.54
C VAL A 99 1.05 13.90 -23.03
N PHE A 100 2.25 14.27 -22.59
CA PHE A 100 2.55 14.36 -21.16
C PHE A 100 1.90 15.58 -20.49
N GLU A 101 1.67 16.68 -21.24
CA GLU A 101 0.86 17.81 -20.76
C GLU A 101 -0.60 17.39 -20.50
N ILE A 102 -1.20 16.62 -21.42
CA ILE A 102 -2.56 16.10 -21.24
C ILE A 102 -2.63 15.15 -20.04
N TYR A 103 -1.66 14.24 -19.86
CA TYR A 103 -1.60 13.38 -18.67
C TYR A 103 -1.55 14.19 -17.38
N LEU A 104 -0.67 15.19 -17.30
CA LEU A 104 -0.55 16.05 -16.13
C LEU A 104 -1.88 16.75 -15.79
N LYS A 105 -2.59 17.27 -16.80
CA LYS A 105 -3.89 17.91 -16.58
C LYS A 105 -4.96 16.91 -16.15
N LEU A 106 -4.99 15.73 -16.77
CA LEU A 106 -5.90 14.65 -16.37
C LEU A 106 -5.69 14.22 -14.93
N ASP A 107 -4.43 14.06 -14.49
CA ASP A 107 -4.11 13.72 -13.10
C ASP A 107 -4.63 14.78 -12.13
N ARG A 108 -4.41 16.06 -12.42
CA ARG A 108 -4.92 17.17 -11.59
C ARG A 108 -6.45 17.20 -11.52
N LEU A 109 -7.12 17.05 -12.67
CA LEU A 109 -8.57 17.04 -12.74
C LEU A 109 -9.17 15.85 -11.97
N GLN A 110 -8.57 14.68 -12.13
CA GLN A 110 -9.00 13.46 -11.47
C GLN A 110 -8.82 13.54 -9.96
N TYR A 111 -7.65 14.03 -9.52
CA TYR A 111 -7.37 14.15 -8.09
C TYR A 111 -8.33 15.14 -7.42
N TYR A 112 -8.57 16.32 -8.01
CA TYR A 112 -9.52 17.28 -7.46
C TYR A 112 -10.90 16.67 -7.22
N ALA A 113 -11.42 15.96 -8.22
CA ALA A 113 -12.72 15.31 -8.12
C ALA A 113 -12.72 14.17 -7.08
N ALA A 114 -11.62 13.42 -6.98
CA ALA A 114 -11.44 12.35 -6.00
C ALA A 114 -11.35 12.91 -4.57
N ALA A 115 -10.47 13.88 -4.34
CA ALA A 115 -10.24 14.50 -3.04
C ALA A 115 -11.52 15.13 -2.45
N GLN A 116 -12.30 15.81 -3.29
CA GLN A 116 -13.59 16.36 -2.87
C GLN A 116 -14.61 15.26 -2.52
N ASN A 117 -14.70 14.22 -3.37
CA ASN A 117 -15.56 13.08 -3.09
C ASN A 117 -15.20 12.36 -1.79
N ASP A 118 -13.91 12.19 -1.51
CA ASP A 118 -13.44 11.42 -0.35
C ASP A 118 -13.63 12.17 0.97
N THR A 119 -13.79 13.50 0.92
CA THR A 119 -14.16 14.31 2.08
C THR A 119 -15.69 14.41 2.32
N ASP A 120 -16.51 14.06 1.30
CA ASP A 120 -17.97 13.96 1.40
C ASP A 120 -18.53 12.96 0.38
N LEU A 121 -18.58 11.69 0.73
CA LEU A 121 -19.14 10.62 -0.10
C LEU A 121 -20.64 10.80 -0.40
N GLY A 122 -21.32 11.66 0.34
CA GLY A 122 -22.73 12.00 0.14
C GLY A 122 -22.97 12.90 -1.08
N ASP A 123 -21.97 13.67 -1.53
CA ASP A 123 -22.11 14.61 -2.63
C ASP A 123 -22.02 13.93 -4.01
N ALA A 124 -23.16 13.80 -4.68
CA ALA A 124 -23.23 13.16 -6.00
C ALA A 124 -22.48 13.93 -7.10
N ARG A 125 -22.23 15.24 -6.92
CA ARG A 125 -21.54 16.07 -7.93
C ARG A 125 -20.12 15.58 -8.14
N PHE A 126 -19.38 15.30 -7.07
CA PHE A 126 -18.00 14.85 -7.17
C PHE A 126 -17.87 13.44 -7.76
N ARG A 127 -18.86 12.56 -7.50
CA ARG A 127 -18.93 11.27 -8.21
C ARG A 127 -19.14 11.43 -9.71
N ALA A 128 -20.00 12.36 -10.13
CA ALA A 128 -20.20 12.66 -11.55
C ALA A 128 -18.91 13.20 -12.18
N MET A 129 -18.23 14.16 -11.53
CA MET A 129 -16.95 14.71 -11.98
C MET A 129 -15.90 13.61 -12.21
N ARG A 130 -15.76 12.67 -11.26
CA ARG A 130 -14.85 11.49 -11.42
C ARG A 130 -15.21 10.65 -12.65
N GLY A 131 -16.49 10.41 -12.88
CA GLY A 131 -16.97 9.65 -14.05
C GLY A 131 -16.63 10.33 -15.38
N GLU A 132 -16.81 11.64 -15.45
CA GLU A 132 -16.50 12.44 -16.65
C GLU A 132 -15.00 12.39 -16.99
N ILE A 133 -14.13 12.62 -16.03
CA ILE A 133 -12.68 12.57 -16.26
C ILE A 133 -12.23 11.17 -16.67
N LYS A 134 -12.75 10.13 -16.01
CA LYS A 134 -12.45 8.74 -16.37
C LYS A 134 -12.80 8.44 -17.83
N SER A 135 -13.92 9.01 -18.33
CA SER A 135 -14.29 8.87 -19.74
C SER A 135 -13.31 9.57 -20.68
N ILE A 136 -12.90 10.81 -20.37
CA ILE A 136 -11.92 11.56 -21.18
C ILE A 136 -10.58 10.83 -21.22
N ALA A 137 -10.11 10.36 -20.07
CA ALA A 137 -8.87 9.62 -19.94
C ALA A 137 -8.88 8.30 -20.74
N ALA A 138 -10.01 7.58 -20.73
CA ALA A 138 -10.16 6.36 -21.55
C ALA A 138 -10.11 6.67 -23.06
N GLN A 139 -10.73 7.76 -23.50
CA GLN A 139 -10.66 8.21 -24.89
C GLN A 139 -9.23 8.61 -25.27
N PHE A 140 -8.51 9.31 -24.40
CA PHE A 140 -7.13 9.69 -24.62
C PHE A 140 -6.23 8.46 -24.75
N SER A 141 -6.33 7.52 -23.80
CA SER A 141 -5.59 6.26 -23.84
C SER A 141 -5.81 5.47 -25.13
N ALA A 142 -7.08 5.38 -25.59
CA ALA A 142 -7.41 4.71 -26.85
C ALA A 142 -6.75 5.40 -28.06
N ARG A 143 -6.71 6.74 -28.08
CA ARG A 143 -6.06 7.51 -29.15
C ARG A 143 -4.54 7.35 -29.17
N MET A 144 -3.91 7.09 -28.02
CA MET A 144 -2.45 6.97 -27.88
C MET A 144 -1.95 5.52 -28.00
N SER A 145 -2.82 4.56 -28.30
CA SER A 145 -2.47 3.14 -28.38
C SER A 145 -1.43 2.77 -29.44
N PHE A 146 -1.17 3.65 -30.42
CA PHE A 146 -0.16 3.46 -31.45
C PHE A 146 1.28 3.75 -31.00
N LEU A 147 1.47 4.52 -29.91
CA LEU A 147 2.78 5.05 -29.51
C LEU A 147 3.86 3.96 -29.35
N GLU A 148 3.54 2.90 -28.62
CA GLU A 148 4.51 1.82 -28.37
C GLU A 148 4.89 1.08 -29.67
N ALA A 149 3.93 0.79 -30.53
CA ALA A 149 4.17 0.09 -31.79
C ALA A 149 5.02 0.94 -32.75
N ASP A 150 4.72 2.23 -32.86
CA ASP A 150 5.49 3.15 -33.73
C ASP A 150 6.92 3.36 -33.21
N LEU A 151 7.09 3.41 -31.88
CA LEU A 151 8.42 3.50 -31.25
C LEU A 151 9.27 2.27 -31.53
N LEU A 152 8.68 1.08 -31.39
CA LEU A 152 9.37 -0.17 -31.73
C LEU A 152 9.72 -0.22 -33.22
N ALA A 153 8.82 0.25 -34.10
CA ALA A 153 9.07 0.32 -35.55
C ALA A 153 10.17 1.35 -35.90
N LEU A 154 10.31 2.43 -35.14
CA LEU A 154 11.37 3.43 -35.34
C LEU A 154 12.77 2.84 -35.20
N GLY A 155 12.97 1.93 -34.26
CA GLY A 155 14.24 1.29 -33.97
C GLY A 155 15.12 2.10 -32.99
N GLU A 156 15.86 1.38 -32.14
CA GLU A 156 16.69 1.94 -31.06
C GLU A 156 17.77 2.92 -31.55
N GLU A 157 18.44 2.59 -32.67
CA GLU A 157 19.50 3.42 -33.24
C GLU A 157 18.98 4.79 -33.68
N ARG A 158 17.83 4.80 -34.36
CA ARG A 158 17.22 6.05 -34.82
C ARG A 158 16.72 6.90 -33.67
N PHE A 159 16.12 6.26 -32.66
CA PHE A 159 15.72 6.95 -31.45
C PHE A 159 16.91 7.57 -30.71
N THR A 160 18.00 6.80 -30.53
CA THR A 160 19.23 7.30 -29.90
C THR A 160 19.81 8.50 -30.67
N SER A 161 19.72 8.49 -32.00
CA SER A 161 20.08 9.65 -32.83
C SER A 161 19.18 10.86 -32.57
N PHE A 162 17.86 10.63 -32.41
CA PHE A 162 16.90 11.68 -32.09
C PHE A 162 17.16 12.31 -30.71
N LEU A 163 17.42 11.49 -29.69
CA LEU A 163 17.81 11.97 -28.35
C LEU A 163 19.04 12.88 -28.37
N LYS A 164 20.03 12.61 -29.24
CA LYS A 164 21.24 13.45 -29.37
C LYS A 164 20.98 14.77 -30.06
N SER A 165 20.00 14.83 -30.95
CA SER A 165 19.71 15.99 -31.79
C SER A 165 18.61 16.91 -31.26
N GLU A 166 17.73 16.40 -30.35
CA GLU A 166 16.64 17.16 -29.78
C GLU A 166 16.60 16.99 -28.23
N PRO A 167 17.11 17.98 -27.48
CA PRO A 167 17.19 17.90 -26.01
C PRO A 167 15.85 17.75 -25.30
N ARG A 168 14.73 18.20 -25.90
CA ARG A 168 13.38 18.04 -25.34
C ARG A 168 12.96 16.57 -25.19
N LEU A 169 13.63 15.65 -25.89
CA LEU A 169 13.38 14.22 -25.76
C LEU A 169 14.04 13.60 -24.52
N SER A 170 14.98 14.28 -23.88
CA SER A 170 15.71 13.76 -22.72
C SER A 170 14.81 13.32 -21.56
N PRO A 171 13.73 14.03 -21.18
CA PRO A 171 12.81 13.60 -20.13
C PRO A 171 12.10 12.26 -20.42
N TYR A 172 11.98 11.89 -21.68
CA TYR A 172 11.28 10.69 -22.13
C TYR A 172 12.18 9.48 -22.34
N ARG A 173 13.51 9.62 -22.10
CA ARG A 173 14.48 8.55 -22.32
C ARG A 173 14.08 7.25 -21.60
N PHE A 174 13.79 7.33 -20.31
CA PHE A 174 13.43 6.16 -19.51
C PHE A 174 12.13 5.49 -19.98
N PHE A 175 11.17 6.28 -20.47
CA PHE A 175 9.96 5.75 -21.10
C PHE A 175 10.31 4.89 -22.34
N PHE A 176 11.23 5.36 -23.19
CA PHE A 176 11.67 4.58 -24.35
C PHE A 176 12.45 3.31 -23.97
N GLU A 177 13.35 3.41 -23.00
CA GLU A 177 14.09 2.25 -22.50
C GLU A 177 13.12 1.14 -22.04
N ASN A 178 12.00 1.50 -21.40
CA ASN A 178 10.95 0.56 -21.04
C ASN A 178 10.24 -0.05 -22.26
N VAL A 179 9.84 0.78 -23.24
CA VAL A 179 9.21 0.28 -24.47
C VAL A 179 10.14 -0.72 -25.20
N TRP A 180 11.44 -0.43 -25.23
CA TRP A 180 12.46 -1.32 -25.84
C TRP A 180 12.60 -2.63 -25.10
N ARG A 181 12.59 -2.57 -23.79
CA ARG A 181 12.64 -3.78 -22.96
C ARG A 181 11.44 -4.68 -23.18
N ASP A 182 10.28 -4.08 -23.44
CA ASP A 182 9.02 -4.79 -23.70
C ASP A 182 8.94 -5.47 -25.07
N ARG A 183 9.84 -5.17 -26.02
CA ARG A 183 9.77 -5.58 -27.45
C ARG A 183 9.50 -7.07 -27.67
N ASP A 184 10.12 -7.95 -26.86
CA ASP A 184 9.98 -9.40 -27.01
C ASP A 184 8.63 -9.92 -26.47
N HIS A 185 7.92 -9.07 -25.72
CA HIS A 185 6.64 -9.34 -25.06
C HIS A 185 5.47 -8.57 -25.69
N VAL A 186 5.75 -7.73 -26.68
CA VAL A 186 4.71 -7.01 -27.45
C VAL A 186 4.14 -7.95 -28.51
N LEU A 187 2.82 -7.95 -28.61
CA LEU A 187 2.11 -8.75 -29.62
C LEU A 187 1.95 -7.94 -30.92
N PRO A 188 1.90 -8.60 -32.08
CA PRO A 188 1.44 -7.98 -33.31
C PRO A 188 0.05 -7.35 -33.13
N SER A 189 -0.31 -6.36 -33.96
CA SER A 189 -1.52 -5.53 -33.80
C SER A 189 -2.83 -6.32 -33.61
N ASP A 190 -3.08 -7.36 -34.43
CA ASP A 190 -4.32 -8.15 -34.33
C ASP A 190 -4.38 -9.02 -33.06
N PRO A 191 -3.34 -9.83 -32.72
CA PRO A 191 -3.26 -10.49 -31.41
C PRO A 191 -3.35 -9.52 -30.24
N GLN A 192 -2.70 -8.34 -30.30
CA GLN A 192 -2.76 -7.33 -29.24
C GLN A 192 -4.18 -6.80 -29.06
N ARG A 193 -4.90 -6.55 -30.15
CA ARG A 193 -6.31 -6.12 -30.10
C ARG A 193 -7.20 -7.19 -29.45
N ILE A 194 -7.03 -8.46 -29.83
CA ILE A 194 -7.77 -9.57 -29.22
C ILE A 194 -7.43 -9.69 -27.72
N PHE A 195 -6.14 -9.64 -27.37
CA PHE A 195 -5.71 -9.69 -25.97
C PHE A 195 -6.29 -8.53 -25.15
N SER A 196 -6.33 -7.31 -25.70
CA SER A 196 -6.91 -6.15 -25.01
C SER A 196 -8.42 -6.31 -24.75
N LEU A 197 -9.15 -6.99 -25.65
CA LEU A 197 -10.57 -7.28 -25.44
C LEU A 197 -10.85 -8.24 -24.27
N THR A 198 -9.87 -9.04 -23.84
CA THR A 198 -10.02 -9.88 -22.63
C THR A 198 -10.23 -9.03 -21.38
N GLY A 199 -9.80 -7.76 -21.38
CA GLY A 199 -10.06 -6.79 -20.33
C GLY A 199 -11.55 -6.58 -20.00
N LEU A 200 -12.45 -6.87 -20.97
CA LEU A 200 -13.90 -6.78 -20.75
C LEU A 200 -14.43 -7.77 -19.69
N PHE A 201 -13.76 -8.89 -19.48
CA PHE A 201 -14.18 -9.93 -18.54
C PHE A 201 -13.10 -10.34 -17.53
N SER A 202 -11.87 -9.87 -17.69
CA SER A 202 -10.76 -10.27 -16.83
C SER A 202 -10.96 -9.89 -15.35
N GLY A 203 -11.67 -8.81 -15.04
CA GLY A 203 -12.02 -8.42 -13.69
C GLY A 203 -13.19 -9.19 -13.05
N ALA A 204 -13.91 -10.01 -13.81
CA ALA A 204 -15.11 -10.66 -13.31
C ALA A 204 -14.88 -11.59 -12.10
N PRO A 205 -13.82 -12.42 -12.03
CA PRO A 205 -13.56 -13.24 -10.84
C PRO A 205 -13.38 -12.43 -9.55
N SER A 206 -12.58 -11.35 -9.62
CA SER A 206 -12.36 -10.47 -8.47
C SER A 206 -13.65 -9.76 -8.04
N GLN A 207 -14.38 -9.17 -8.99
CA GLN A 207 -15.64 -8.49 -8.72
C GLN A 207 -16.69 -9.44 -8.12
N ALA A 208 -16.82 -10.66 -8.65
CA ALA A 208 -17.74 -11.64 -8.12
C ALA A 208 -17.35 -12.12 -6.71
N ALA A 209 -16.04 -12.26 -6.44
CA ALA A 209 -15.55 -12.58 -5.11
C ALA A 209 -15.84 -11.45 -4.10
N ASP A 210 -15.69 -10.19 -4.52
CA ASP A 210 -16.01 -9.02 -3.69
C ASP A 210 -17.51 -8.95 -3.36
N VAL A 211 -18.38 -9.14 -4.36
CA VAL A 211 -19.83 -9.18 -4.15
C VAL A 211 -20.21 -10.34 -3.21
N LEU A 212 -19.70 -11.53 -3.49
CA LEU A 212 -19.98 -12.72 -2.68
C LEU A 212 -19.54 -12.50 -1.21
N ASN A 213 -18.31 -12.04 -1.02
CA ASN A 213 -17.72 -11.86 0.30
C ASN A 213 -18.34 -10.71 1.13
N ASN A 214 -18.77 -9.64 0.51
CA ASN A 214 -19.17 -8.43 1.22
C ASN A 214 -20.68 -8.18 1.21
N VAL A 215 -21.44 -8.86 0.30
CA VAL A 215 -22.87 -8.62 0.11
C VAL A 215 -23.70 -9.91 0.29
N GLU A 216 -23.28 -11.02 -0.35
CA GLU A 216 -24.16 -12.19 -0.49
C GLU A 216 -23.96 -13.25 0.59
N ILE A 217 -22.75 -13.44 1.12
CA ILE A 217 -22.53 -14.38 2.23
C ILE A 217 -23.26 -13.86 3.46
N PRO A 218 -24.31 -14.58 3.91
CA PRO A 218 -25.04 -14.17 5.10
C PRO A 218 -24.10 -14.06 6.30
N PRO A 219 -24.20 -13.03 7.13
CA PRO A 219 -23.36 -12.90 8.31
C PRO A 219 -23.59 -14.07 9.28
N ALA A 220 -22.52 -14.55 9.90
CA ALA A 220 -22.63 -15.58 10.94
C ALA A 220 -23.21 -14.99 12.23
N GLU A 221 -23.91 -15.82 13.00
CA GLU A 221 -24.38 -15.46 14.34
C GLU A 221 -23.59 -16.23 15.38
N VAL A 222 -23.28 -15.58 16.50
CA VAL A 222 -22.59 -16.20 17.63
C VAL A 222 -23.13 -15.69 18.96
N THR A 223 -23.26 -16.60 19.93
CA THR A 223 -23.57 -16.24 21.31
C THR A 223 -22.28 -16.17 22.12
N LEU A 224 -22.00 -14.99 22.67
CA LEU A 224 -20.84 -14.73 23.52
C LEU A 224 -21.00 -15.39 24.88
N SER A 225 -19.93 -15.45 25.68
CA SER A 225 -19.93 -16.06 27.02
C SER A 225 -20.87 -15.39 28.01
N ASP A 226 -21.18 -14.10 27.81
CA ASP A 226 -22.14 -13.33 28.62
C ASP A 226 -23.59 -13.44 28.14
N GLY A 227 -23.88 -14.31 27.15
CA GLY A 227 -25.22 -14.55 26.60
C GLY A 227 -25.64 -13.57 25.49
N ARG A 228 -24.85 -12.55 25.16
CA ARG A 228 -25.17 -11.65 24.04
C ARG A 228 -25.08 -12.38 22.72
N GLN A 229 -26.06 -12.17 21.85
CA GLN A 229 -26.01 -12.58 20.45
C GLN A 229 -25.39 -11.48 19.60
N VAL A 230 -24.43 -11.87 18.76
CA VAL A 230 -23.71 -10.95 17.87
C VAL A 230 -23.78 -11.48 16.44
N VAL A 231 -24.09 -10.57 15.51
CA VAL A 231 -24.05 -10.82 14.07
C VAL A 231 -22.67 -10.44 13.54
N LEU A 232 -22.00 -11.40 12.90
CA LEU A 232 -20.62 -11.28 12.42
C LEU A 232 -20.56 -11.00 10.91
N ASN A 233 -20.77 -9.74 10.52
CA ASN A 233 -20.18 -9.26 9.28
C ASN A 233 -18.67 -9.09 9.46
N TYR A 234 -17.92 -8.77 8.39
CA TYR A 234 -16.45 -8.69 8.48
C TYR A 234 -15.97 -7.62 9.48
N ALA A 235 -16.62 -6.46 9.53
CA ALA A 235 -16.26 -5.40 10.48
C ALA A 235 -16.46 -5.83 11.94
N ASN A 236 -17.59 -6.47 12.23
CA ASN A 236 -17.86 -7.00 13.56
C ASN A 236 -16.92 -8.16 13.92
N TYR A 237 -16.59 -9.04 12.95
CA TYR A 237 -15.58 -10.07 13.15
C TYR A 237 -14.24 -9.48 13.58
N LEU A 238 -13.76 -8.43 12.89
CA LEU A 238 -12.51 -7.75 13.24
C LEU A 238 -12.54 -7.15 14.65
N ARG A 239 -13.67 -6.55 15.01
CA ARG A 239 -13.87 -5.99 16.35
C ARG A 239 -13.81 -7.07 17.43
N TRP A 240 -14.56 -8.17 17.25
CA TRP A 240 -14.73 -9.18 18.28
C TRP A 240 -13.57 -10.16 18.38
N ARG A 241 -12.83 -10.41 17.30
CA ARG A 241 -11.63 -11.28 17.33
C ARG A 241 -10.52 -10.72 18.24
N GLY A 242 -10.49 -9.41 18.50
CA GLY A 242 -9.57 -8.76 19.43
C GLY A 242 -10.13 -8.59 20.84
N GLY A 243 -11.30 -9.15 21.16
CA GLY A 243 -11.99 -9.03 22.45
C GLY A 243 -11.16 -9.57 23.62
N VAL A 244 -11.45 -9.09 24.82
CA VAL A 244 -10.71 -9.45 26.05
C VAL A 244 -10.87 -10.94 26.41
N ASN A 245 -12.09 -11.47 26.28
CA ASN A 245 -12.40 -12.85 26.67
C ASN A 245 -11.89 -13.86 25.62
N PRO A 246 -10.97 -14.77 25.96
CA PRO A 246 -10.42 -15.75 25.02
C PRO A 246 -11.45 -16.74 24.46
N GLU A 247 -12.45 -17.11 25.26
CA GLU A 247 -13.51 -18.01 24.79
C GLU A 247 -14.40 -17.32 23.74
N ASP A 248 -14.68 -16.03 23.91
CA ASP A 248 -15.42 -15.26 22.92
C ASP A 248 -14.63 -15.09 21.62
N ARG A 249 -13.32 -14.82 21.69
CA ARG A 249 -12.46 -14.79 20.51
C ARG A 249 -12.54 -16.10 19.73
N ARG A 250 -12.46 -17.24 20.44
CA ARG A 250 -12.56 -18.58 19.84
C ARG A 250 -13.91 -18.83 19.17
N ARG A 251 -15.02 -18.49 19.85
CA ARG A 251 -16.38 -18.62 19.30
C ARG A 251 -16.55 -17.78 18.04
N VAL A 252 -16.13 -16.53 18.10
CA VAL A 252 -16.18 -15.57 16.99
C VAL A 252 -15.37 -16.06 15.79
N LEU A 253 -14.13 -16.50 16.00
CA LEU A 253 -13.28 -17.04 14.95
C LEU A 253 -13.93 -18.25 14.28
N LYS A 254 -14.37 -19.24 15.06
CA LYS A 254 -14.99 -20.45 14.53
C LYS A 254 -16.28 -20.17 13.79
N ALA A 255 -17.16 -19.35 14.35
CA ALA A 255 -18.42 -19.00 13.71
C ALA A 255 -18.21 -18.34 12.36
N PHE A 256 -17.29 -17.37 12.30
CA PHE A 256 -16.98 -16.62 11.07
C PHE A 256 -16.38 -17.53 9.98
N TRP A 257 -15.31 -18.27 10.28
CA TRP A 257 -14.62 -19.07 9.28
C TRP A 257 -15.38 -20.34 8.88
N ASN A 258 -16.13 -20.97 9.79
CA ASN A 258 -17.02 -22.07 9.43
C ASN A 258 -18.16 -21.62 8.50
N ASN A 259 -18.64 -20.39 8.66
CA ASN A 259 -19.60 -19.82 7.71
C ASN A 259 -18.96 -19.60 6.34
N GLN A 260 -17.72 -19.08 6.30
CA GLN A 260 -16.96 -18.86 5.07
C GLN A 260 -16.69 -20.18 4.32
N LEU A 261 -16.37 -21.26 5.04
CA LEU A 261 -16.14 -22.60 4.47
C LEU A 261 -17.32 -23.12 3.62
N ARG A 262 -18.55 -22.71 3.91
CA ARG A 262 -19.74 -23.12 3.14
C ARG A 262 -19.69 -22.64 1.69
N PHE A 263 -18.91 -21.59 1.40
CA PHE A 263 -18.79 -20.96 0.08
C PHE A 263 -17.45 -21.25 -0.60
N GLN A 264 -16.61 -22.10 -0.01
CA GLN A 264 -15.26 -22.40 -0.47
C GLN A 264 -15.20 -22.85 -1.94
N ASN A 265 -16.21 -23.59 -2.42
CA ASN A 265 -16.23 -24.10 -3.79
C ASN A 265 -16.32 -22.94 -4.81
N THR A 266 -17.24 -22.00 -4.60
CA THR A 266 -17.40 -20.83 -5.46
C THR A 266 -16.16 -19.95 -5.39
N LEU A 267 -15.66 -19.68 -4.19
CA LEU A 267 -14.47 -18.86 -3.98
C LEU A 267 -13.23 -19.48 -4.62
N ALA A 268 -13.07 -20.81 -4.57
CA ALA A 268 -11.98 -21.51 -5.25
C ALA A 268 -12.08 -21.42 -6.78
N VAL A 269 -13.28 -21.53 -7.36
CA VAL A 269 -13.48 -21.35 -8.81
C VAL A 269 -13.12 -19.94 -9.24
N LEU A 270 -13.48 -18.92 -8.45
CA LEU A 270 -13.14 -17.53 -8.74
C LEU A 270 -11.64 -17.28 -8.64
N GLN A 271 -10.97 -17.82 -7.61
CA GLN A 271 -9.52 -17.73 -7.45
C GLN A 271 -8.77 -18.47 -8.57
N ASP A 272 -9.20 -19.68 -8.94
CA ASP A 272 -8.65 -20.45 -10.05
C ASP A 272 -8.79 -19.70 -11.39
N GLY A 273 -9.96 -19.06 -11.60
CA GLY A 273 -10.21 -18.22 -12.76
C GLY A 273 -9.27 -17.02 -12.86
N ALA A 274 -9.02 -16.34 -11.74
CA ALA A 274 -8.09 -15.21 -11.69
C ALA A 274 -6.64 -15.64 -11.96
N VAL A 275 -6.18 -16.72 -11.32
CA VAL A 275 -4.81 -17.23 -11.54
C VAL A 275 -4.64 -17.72 -12.99
N LYS A 276 -5.64 -18.35 -13.58
CA LYS A 276 -5.62 -18.76 -15.02
C LYS A 276 -5.54 -17.57 -15.97
N GLN A 277 -6.07 -16.42 -15.62
CA GLN A 277 -5.86 -15.19 -16.41
C GLN A 277 -4.40 -14.75 -16.38
N HIS A 278 -3.72 -14.86 -15.23
CA HIS A 278 -2.30 -14.58 -15.13
C HIS A 278 -1.49 -15.59 -15.97
N VAL A 279 -1.86 -16.88 -15.90
CA VAL A 279 -1.25 -17.94 -16.75
C VAL A 279 -1.44 -17.63 -18.23
N PHE A 280 -2.65 -17.28 -18.66
CA PHE A 280 -2.92 -16.87 -20.04
C PHE A 280 -2.07 -15.66 -20.43
N GLY A 281 -1.97 -14.65 -19.57
CA GLY A 281 -1.22 -13.42 -19.84
C GLY A 281 0.27 -13.67 -20.06
N TYR A 282 0.94 -14.46 -19.21
CA TYR A 282 2.36 -14.73 -19.38
C TYR A 282 2.66 -15.57 -20.63
N GLN A 283 1.81 -16.56 -20.92
CA GLN A 283 1.98 -17.41 -22.12
C GLN A 283 1.83 -16.61 -23.41
N VAL A 284 0.77 -15.81 -23.51
CA VAL A 284 0.51 -14.97 -24.68
C VAL A 284 1.64 -13.96 -24.90
N ARG A 285 2.16 -13.38 -23.83
CA ARG A 285 3.27 -12.41 -23.88
C ARG A 285 4.66 -13.05 -23.86
N ARG A 286 4.74 -14.37 -23.87
CA ARG A 286 6.01 -15.14 -23.97
C ARG A 286 6.97 -14.94 -22.80
N PHE A 287 6.44 -14.74 -21.59
CA PHE A 287 7.27 -14.82 -20.38
C PHE A 287 7.50 -16.27 -19.96
N PRO A 288 8.56 -16.57 -19.20
CA PRO A 288 8.83 -17.94 -18.70
C PRO A 288 7.78 -18.45 -17.72
N ASP A 289 7.25 -17.58 -16.85
CA ASP A 289 6.27 -17.87 -15.80
C ASP A 289 5.50 -16.62 -15.37
N CYS A 290 4.49 -16.79 -14.50
CA CYS A 290 3.68 -15.69 -13.98
C CYS A 290 4.49 -14.71 -13.12
N LEU A 291 5.44 -15.21 -12.31
CA LEU A 291 6.25 -14.35 -11.44
C LEU A 291 7.11 -13.40 -12.26
N GLN A 292 7.83 -13.91 -13.26
CA GLN A 292 8.65 -13.06 -14.13
C GLN A 292 7.80 -12.05 -14.90
N ALA A 293 6.62 -12.45 -15.37
CA ALA A 293 5.69 -11.53 -16.03
C ALA A 293 5.21 -10.41 -15.09
N ALA A 294 4.93 -10.74 -13.82
CA ALA A 294 4.48 -9.76 -12.83
C ALA A 294 5.59 -8.78 -12.40
N LEU A 295 6.82 -9.27 -12.23
CA LEU A 295 7.96 -8.48 -11.81
C LEU A 295 8.59 -7.65 -12.94
N PHE A 296 8.24 -7.97 -14.19
CA PHE A 296 8.86 -7.37 -15.36
C PHE A 296 8.65 -5.86 -15.45
N ALA A 297 7.48 -5.34 -15.12
CA ALA A 297 7.20 -3.90 -15.23
C ALA A 297 8.20 -3.04 -14.44
N ASP A 298 8.55 -3.47 -13.23
CA ASP A 298 9.51 -2.79 -12.34
C ASP A 298 10.95 -3.31 -12.51
N ASN A 299 11.19 -4.19 -13.48
CA ASN A 299 12.49 -4.83 -13.72
C ASN A 299 13.11 -5.46 -12.46
N ILE A 300 12.27 -6.13 -11.68
CA ILE A 300 12.69 -6.80 -10.44
C ILE A 300 13.13 -8.23 -10.77
N ASP A 301 14.34 -8.59 -10.35
CA ASP A 301 14.83 -9.97 -10.45
C ASP A 301 13.97 -10.88 -9.56
N PRO A 302 13.44 -12.03 -10.09
CA PRO A 302 12.72 -13.03 -9.31
C PRO A 302 13.45 -13.49 -8.05
N GLU A 303 14.78 -13.37 -8.02
CA GLU A 303 15.58 -13.70 -6.85
C GLU A 303 15.22 -12.83 -5.63
N VAL A 304 14.80 -11.59 -5.82
CA VAL A 304 14.31 -10.71 -4.72
C VAL A 304 13.09 -11.34 -4.04
N TYR A 305 12.16 -11.87 -4.82
CA TYR A 305 10.97 -12.57 -4.31
C TYR A 305 11.34 -13.87 -3.56
N HIS A 306 12.22 -14.66 -4.16
CA HIS A 306 12.68 -15.91 -3.56
C HIS A 306 13.52 -15.66 -2.30
N GLN A 307 14.35 -14.63 -2.30
CA GLN A 307 15.17 -14.25 -1.15
C GLN A 307 14.30 -13.81 0.04
N LEU A 308 13.21 -13.07 -0.20
CA LEU A 308 12.24 -12.73 0.83
C LEU A 308 11.71 -14.00 1.54
N ILE A 309 11.16 -14.93 0.76
CA ILE A 309 10.58 -16.17 1.32
C ILE A 309 11.64 -16.97 2.09
N ARG A 310 12.84 -17.18 1.49
CA ARG A 310 13.92 -17.94 2.15
C ARG A 310 14.34 -17.31 3.48
N SER A 311 14.56 -16.00 3.49
CA SER A 311 15.04 -15.30 4.68
C SER A 311 14.04 -15.32 5.82
N VAL A 312 12.79 -14.97 5.54
CA VAL A 312 11.75 -14.90 6.57
C VAL A 312 11.38 -16.29 7.09
N ARG A 313 11.16 -17.25 6.17
CA ARG A 313 10.82 -18.64 6.54
C ARG A 313 11.96 -19.33 7.31
N GLY A 314 13.22 -19.04 6.96
CA GLY A 314 14.40 -19.57 7.66
C GLY A 314 14.58 -18.98 9.05
N ARG A 315 13.82 -17.95 9.44
CA ARG A 315 14.03 -17.22 10.68
C ARG A 315 12.72 -16.81 11.38
N LEU A 316 11.88 -17.80 11.69
CA LEU A 316 10.62 -17.63 12.42
C LEU A 316 10.79 -17.51 13.95
N GLY A 317 11.97 -17.84 14.48
CA GLY A 317 12.24 -17.81 15.93
C GLY A 317 11.85 -16.50 16.63
N PRO A 318 12.21 -15.31 16.10
CA PRO A 318 11.78 -14.04 16.69
C PRO A 318 10.26 -13.87 16.76
N LEU A 319 9.53 -14.29 15.71
CA LEU A 319 8.06 -14.30 15.72
C LEU A 319 7.53 -15.21 16.82
N HIS A 320 8.06 -16.43 16.93
CA HIS A 320 7.64 -17.37 17.96
C HIS A 320 7.92 -16.86 19.39
N ARG A 321 9.04 -16.17 19.60
CA ARG A 321 9.33 -15.50 20.88
C ARG A 321 8.29 -14.42 21.20
N PHE A 322 7.93 -13.60 20.22
CA PHE A 322 6.92 -12.57 20.39
C PHE A 322 5.56 -13.18 20.77
N LEU A 323 5.14 -14.25 20.06
CA LEU A 323 3.89 -14.95 20.38
C LEU A 323 3.89 -15.59 21.77
N ALA A 324 5.01 -16.18 22.19
CA ALA A 324 5.17 -16.71 23.54
C ALA A 324 5.10 -15.61 24.61
N LEU A 325 5.66 -14.43 24.32
CA LEU A 325 5.55 -13.27 25.21
C LEU A 325 4.09 -12.78 25.32
N LYS A 326 3.36 -12.73 24.21
CA LYS A 326 1.91 -12.43 24.20
C LYS A 326 1.13 -13.45 25.03
N GLN A 327 1.41 -14.75 24.87
CA GLN A 327 0.79 -15.81 25.68
C GLN A 327 0.93 -15.52 27.16
N ARG A 328 2.15 -15.21 27.62
CA ARG A 328 2.46 -14.89 29.02
C ARG A 328 1.70 -13.66 29.52
N LEU A 329 1.68 -12.59 28.73
CA LEU A 329 1.02 -11.33 29.08
C LEU A 329 -0.50 -11.45 29.13
N LEU A 330 -1.09 -12.28 28.28
CA LEU A 330 -2.51 -12.61 28.29
C LEU A 330 -2.91 -13.63 29.36
N GLY A 331 -1.93 -14.24 30.07
CA GLY A 331 -2.17 -15.25 31.10
C GLY A 331 -2.79 -16.55 30.58
N LEU A 332 -2.49 -16.93 29.32
CA LEU A 332 -3.09 -18.08 28.66
C LEU A 332 -2.24 -19.34 28.86
N GLU A 333 -2.86 -20.45 29.22
CA GLU A 333 -2.20 -21.77 29.27
C GLU A 333 -1.82 -22.25 27.86
N THR A 334 -2.67 -22.00 26.89
CA THR A 334 -2.47 -22.34 25.47
C THR A 334 -2.73 -21.12 24.62
N PHE A 335 -1.75 -20.76 23.79
CA PHE A 335 -1.89 -19.67 22.83
C PHE A 335 -2.44 -20.19 21.50
N ARG A 336 -3.50 -19.57 21.00
CA ARG A 336 -4.22 -19.98 19.79
C ARG A 336 -4.20 -18.87 18.76
N TYR A 337 -4.51 -19.20 17.52
CA TYR A 337 -4.48 -18.22 16.42
C TYR A 337 -5.46 -17.05 16.64
N GLU A 338 -6.61 -17.27 17.28
CA GLU A 338 -7.52 -16.20 17.71
C GLU A 338 -6.89 -15.21 18.70
N ASP A 339 -5.92 -15.65 19.49
CA ASP A 339 -5.26 -14.83 20.51
C ASP A 339 -4.21 -13.89 19.92
N VAL A 340 -3.77 -14.16 18.69
CA VAL A 340 -2.78 -13.33 17.98
C VAL A 340 -3.23 -11.88 17.86
N TYR A 341 -4.52 -11.65 17.68
CA TYR A 341 -5.10 -10.31 17.50
C TYR A 341 -5.54 -9.64 18.81
N ALA A 342 -5.43 -10.33 19.94
CA ALA A 342 -5.74 -9.76 21.24
C ALA A 342 -4.63 -8.78 21.65
N SER A 343 -5.01 -7.59 22.17
CA SER A 343 -4.06 -6.71 22.83
C SER A 343 -3.54 -7.40 24.10
N CYS A 344 -2.23 -7.57 24.19
CA CYS A 344 -1.59 -8.15 25.38
C CYS A 344 -1.15 -7.11 26.40
N VAL A 345 -1.39 -5.84 26.09
CA VAL A 345 -1.04 -4.71 26.95
C VAL A 345 -2.32 -4.00 27.37
N PRO A 346 -2.49 -3.67 28.67
CA PRO A 346 -3.62 -2.85 29.11
C PRO A 346 -3.69 -1.54 28.32
N ALA A 347 -4.90 -1.13 27.96
CA ALA A 347 -5.10 0.11 27.25
C ALA A 347 -4.47 1.28 28.04
N VAL A 348 -3.47 1.92 27.45
CA VAL A 348 -2.89 3.13 28.00
C VAL A 348 -3.74 4.29 27.55
N LYS A 349 -4.35 5.00 28.51
CA LYS A 349 -5.14 6.22 28.24
C LYS A 349 -4.20 7.40 28.01
N LYS A 350 -3.40 7.37 26.95
CA LYS A 350 -2.59 8.51 26.52
C LYS A 350 -3.14 9.01 25.20
N THR A 351 -3.57 10.25 25.21
CA THR A 351 -4.09 10.94 24.03
C THR A 351 -3.12 12.03 23.61
N TYR A 352 -3.11 12.34 22.33
CA TYR A 352 -2.27 13.34 21.70
C TYR A 352 -3.14 14.31 20.92
N THR A 353 -3.01 15.59 21.16
CA THR A 353 -3.57 16.62 20.28
C THR A 353 -2.84 16.59 18.93
N PHE A 354 -3.44 17.13 17.88
CA PHE A 354 -2.76 17.20 16.59
C PHE A 354 -1.47 18.04 16.65
N ALA A 355 -1.44 19.11 17.44
CA ALA A 355 -0.24 19.93 17.67
C ALA A 355 0.90 19.14 18.35
N GLU A 356 0.57 18.30 19.34
CA GLU A 356 1.56 17.42 19.96
C GLU A 356 2.05 16.36 18.97
N ALA A 357 1.17 15.79 18.14
CA ALA A 357 1.54 14.86 17.08
C ALA A 357 2.50 15.50 16.06
N GLN A 358 2.21 16.74 15.62
CA GLN A 358 3.12 17.51 14.76
C GLN A 358 4.50 17.71 15.40
N ALA A 359 4.56 18.08 16.67
CA ALA A 359 5.82 18.26 17.39
C ALA A 359 6.61 16.95 17.48
N LEU A 360 5.94 15.84 17.84
CA LEU A 360 6.55 14.52 17.93
C LEU A 360 7.13 14.04 16.59
N VAL A 361 6.36 14.17 15.51
CA VAL A 361 6.79 13.81 14.16
C VAL A 361 7.96 14.69 13.73
N THR A 362 7.91 16.00 13.96
CA THR A 362 8.99 16.94 13.63
C THR A 362 10.30 16.56 14.31
N GLU A 363 10.25 16.29 15.62
CA GLU A 363 11.44 15.91 16.38
C GLU A 363 11.96 14.52 15.97
N ALA A 364 11.07 13.57 15.71
CA ALA A 364 11.43 12.22 15.27
C ALA A 364 12.16 12.22 13.92
N LEU A 365 11.76 13.08 12.99
CA LEU A 365 12.32 13.17 11.65
C LEU A 365 13.52 14.11 11.53
N ARG A 366 13.94 14.75 12.61
CA ARG A 366 15.11 15.64 12.66
C ARG A 366 16.41 15.04 12.10
N PRO A 367 16.69 13.71 12.27
CA PRO A 367 17.86 13.09 11.66
C PRO A 367 17.91 13.17 10.13
N LEU A 368 16.79 13.48 9.45
CA LEU A 368 16.74 13.65 8.00
C LEU A 368 17.28 15.01 7.50
N GLY A 369 17.65 15.91 8.42
CA GLY A 369 18.34 17.16 8.12
C GLY A 369 17.43 18.31 7.74
N LYS A 370 18.09 19.43 7.42
CA LYS A 370 17.42 20.74 7.27
C LYS A 370 16.42 20.77 6.11
N GLU A 371 16.79 20.25 4.96
CA GLU A 371 15.93 20.28 3.76
C GLU A 371 14.62 19.49 3.98
N TYR A 372 14.71 18.31 4.62
CA TYR A 372 13.53 17.53 4.97
C TYR A 372 12.65 18.26 6.01
N ALA A 373 13.28 18.88 7.01
CA ALA A 373 12.57 19.66 8.04
C ALA A 373 11.85 20.89 7.46
N GLU A 374 12.44 21.57 6.47
CA GLU A 374 11.81 22.68 5.75
C GLU A 374 10.57 22.20 4.98
N ALA A 375 10.68 21.10 4.22
CA ALA A 375 9.56 20.51 3.50
C ALA A 375 8.43 20.06 4.47
N LEU A 376 8.79 19.43 5.58
CA LEU A 376 7.84 19.05 6.64
C LEU A 376 7.12 20.27 7.24
N SER A 377 7.84 21.38 7.46
CA SER A 377 7.24 22.62 7.95
C SER A 377 6.21 23.19 6.98
N HIS A 378 6.44 23.05 5.67
CA HIS A 378 5.44 23.42 4.63
C HIS A 378 4.18 22.57 4.77
N ALA A 379 4.32 21.25 4.89
CA ALA A 379 3.17 20.35 5.00
C ALA A 379 2.24 20.72 6.16
N PHE A 380 2.81 21.10 7.30
CA PHE A 380 2.04 21.50 8.48
C PHE A 380 1.47 22.91 8.41
N ARG A 381 2.20 23.87 7.85
CA ARG A 381 1.80 25.28 7.81
C ARG A 381 0.83 25.59 6.67
N ASP A 382 1.06 24.97 5.50
CA ASP A 382 0.43 25.38 4.25
C ASP A 382 -0.83 24.54 3.94
N ARG A 383 -1.40 23.85 4.96
CA ARG A 383 -2.68 23.12 4.87
C ARG A 383 -2.65 21.99 3.81
N TRP A 384 -1.59 21.16 3.82
CA TRP A 384 -1.58 19.97 2.97
C TRP A 384 -2.46 18.84 3.53
N ILE A 385 -2.91 18.96 4.80
CA ILE A 385 -3.51 17.87 5.57
C ILE A 385 -4.97 18.16 5.88
N ASP A 386 -5.85 17.23 5.54
CA ASP A 386 -7.24 17.16 6.00
C ASP A 386 -7.29 16.25 7.23
N ILE A 387 -7.51 16.84 8.41
CA ILE A 387 -7.05 16.26 9.68
C ILE A 387 -8.07 15.30 10.31
N TYR A 388 -9.28 15.82 10.61
CA TYR A 388 -10.24 15.11 11.45
C TYR A 388 -11.31 14.38 10.65
N PRO A 389 -11.93 13.31 11.22
CA PRO A 389 -13.12 12.71 10.63
C PRO A 389 -14.25 13.73 10.56
N ASN A 390 -15.10 13.65 9.53
CA ASN A 390 -16.36 14.37 9.43
C ASN A 390 -17.46 13.48 8.84
N MET A 391 -18.70 13.93 8.95
CA MET A 391 -19.83 13.18 8.37
C MET A 391 -19.65 13.03 6.87
N GLY A 392 -19.69 11.78 6.37
CA GLY A 392 -19.51 11.46 4.97
C GLY A 392 -18.06 11.36 4.48
N LYS A 393 -17.05 11.64 5.33
CA LYS A 393 -15.64 11.46 4.97
C LYS A 393 -15.29 9.99 4.90
N GLU A 394 -14.56 9.61 3.84
CA GLU A 394 -14.07 8.26 3.66
C GLU A 394 -13.12 7.85 4.80
N SER A 395 -13.24 6.62 5.28
CA SER A 395 -12.37 6.05 6.32
C SER A 395 -10.93 5.87 5.83
N GLY A 396 -10.00 5.62 6.77
CA GLY A 396 -8.58 5.43 6.49
C GLY A 396 -7.83 6.74 6.26
N ALA A 397 -6.58 6.63 5.81
CA ALA A 397 -5.68 7.73 5.50
C ALA A 397 -4.98 7.47 4.17
N TYR A 398 -4.55 8.51 3.49
CA TYR A 398 -3.68 8.43 2.32
C TYR A 398 -2.95 9.74 2.07
N SER A 399 -1.89 9.66 1.28
CA SER A 399 -1.20 10.81 0.70
C SER A 399 -1.11 10.68 -0.82
N GLU A 400 -1.31 11.77 -1.55
CA GLU A 400 -1.17 11.84 -3.01
C GLU A 400 -0.33 13.04 -3.41
N GLY A 401 0.72 12.82 -4.22
CA GLY A 401 1.54 13.86 -4.81
C GLY A 401 0.92 14.40 -6.09
N ILE A 402 0.85 15.75 -6.21
CA ILE A 402 0.33 16.40 -7.41
C ILE A 402 1.40 17.26 -8.03
N TYR A 403 1.91 16.81 -9.15
CA TYR A 403 3.02 17.46 -9.85
C TYR A 403 2.77 18.95 -10.11
N GLY A 404 3.73 19.78 -9.66
CA GLY A 404 3.68 21.24 -9.82
C GLY A 404 2.76 21.96 -8.83
N VAL A 405 2.20 21.25 -7.86
CA VAL A 405 1.43 21.82 -6.73
C VAL A 405 2.13 21.41 -5.42
N HIS A 406 1.48 20.66 -4.59
CA HIS A 406 2.04 20.05 -3.39
C HIS A 406 1.27 18.74 -3.12
N PRO A 407 1.81 17.84 -2.28
CA PRO A 407 1.07 16.67 -1.84
C PRO A 407 -0.13 17.04 -0.98
N TYR A 408 -1.14 16.19 -1.01
CA TYR A 408 -2.31 16.25 -0.14
C TYR A 408 -2.39 15.01 0.73
N ILE A 409 -2.73 15.19 2.01
CA ILE A 409 -2.86 14.13 2.99
C ILE A 409 -4.28 14.12 3.54
N LYS A 410 -4.96 12.98 3.48
CA LYS A 410 -6.23 12.75 4.17
C LYS A 410 -5.98 11.93 5.43
N LEU A 411 -6.45 12.41 6.58
CA LEU A 411 -6.43 11.69 7.86
C LEU A 411 -7.84 11.58 8.45
N ASN A 412 -7.98 10.68 9.40
CA ASN A 412 -9.09 10.60 10.34
C ASN A 412 -8.50 10.58 11.75
N PHE A 413 -7.82 11.68 12.13
CA PHE A 413 -7.05 11.79 13.36
C PHE A 413 -7.99 11.75 14.58
N ASN A 414 -7.71 10.83 15.52
CA ASN A 414 -8.53 10.59 16.71
C ASN A 414 -7.73 10.66 18.03
N GLY A 415 -6.49 11.14 17.99
CA GLY A 415 -5.65 11.37 19.17
C GLY A 415 -4.98 10.14 19.75
N THR A 416 -5.07 8.97 19.17
CA THR A 416 -4.34 7.77 19.60
C THR A 416 -2.90 7.78 19.12
N TYR A 417 -2.02 6.96 19.71
CA TYR A 417 -0.67 6.74 19.19
C TYR A 417 -0.71 6.25 17.74
N ASP A 418 -1.66 5.42 17.39
CA ASP A 418 -1.85 4.94 16.02
C ASP A 418 -2.10 6.09 15.04
N SER A 419 -2.89 7.11 15.43
CA SER A 419 -3.08 8.32 14.62
C SER A 419 -1.80 9.16 14.47
N VAL A 420 -0.93 9.19 15.49
CA VAL A 420 0.39 9.86 15.40
C VAL A 420 1.30 9.09 14.44
N SER A 421 1.30 7.76 14.51
CA SER A 421 2.06 6.88 13.62
C SER A 421 1.56 7.00 12.17
N THR A 422 0.24 7.06 11.97
CA THR A 422 -0.38 7.30 10.65
C THR A 422 0.01 8.66 10.08
N LEU A 423 0.05 9.72 10.89
CA LEU A 423 0.55 11.03 10.45
C LEU A 423 2.01 10.93 9.96
N ALA A 424 2.89 10.26 10.70
CA ALA A 424 4.28 10.07 10.28
C ALA A 424 4.39 9.27 8.98
N HIS A 425 3.54 8.25 8.81
CA HIS A 425 3.43 7.41 7.61
C HIS A 425 3.06 8.25 6.38
N GLU A 426 1.94 8.98 6.46
CA GLU A 426 1.44 9.79 5.34
C GLU A 426 2.39 10.95 5.00
N ILE A 427 3.06 11.53 5.99
CA ILE A 427 4.15 12.49 5.76
C ILE A 427 5.32 11.84 4.97
N GLY A 428 5.61 10.55 5.20
CA GLY A 428 6.61 9.82 4.43
C GLY A 428 6.28 9.80 2.94
N HIS A 429 5.07 9.41 2.58
CA HIS A 429 4.57 9.44 1.20
C HIS A 429 4.57 10.86 0.63
N ALA A 430 4.04 11.83 1.38
CA ALA A 430 3.95 13.21 0.94
C ALA A 430 5.33 13.80 0.61
N LEU A 431 6.32 13.61 1.48
CA LEU A 431 7.64 14.16 1.24
C LEU A 431 8.42 13.37 0.18
N HIS A 432 8.17 12.07 0.01
CA HIS A 432 8.70 11.34 -1.14
C HIS A 432 8.21 11.97 -2.45
N SER A 433 6.90 12.14 -2.60
CA SER A 433 6.30 12.78 -3.78
C SER A 433 6.80 14.22 -3.96
N TYR A 434 6.88 15.00 -2.87
CA TYR A 434 7.40 16.38 -2.92
C TYR A 434 8.84 16.48 -3.44
N PHE A 435 9.73 15.59 -2.99
CA PHE A 435 11.12 15.58 -3.46
C PHE A 435 11.22 15.07 -4.89
N ALA A 436 10.47 14.04 -5.27
CA ALA A 436 10.41 13.52 -6.62
C ALA A 436 9.92 14.59 -7.61
N ASP A 437 8.80 15.24 -7.33
CA ASP A 437 8.19 16.24 -8.20
C ASP A 437 9.05 17.48 -8.41
N ARG A 438 9.89 17.84 -7.45
CA ARG A 438 10.80 18.98 -7.54
C ARG A 438 12.10 18.69 -8.26
N ASN A 439 12.49 17.43 -8.37
CA ASN A 439 13.78 17.04 -8.93
C ASN A 439 13.67 16.27 -10.25
N GLN A 440 12.47 15.82 -10.60
CA GLN A 440 12.22 15.06 -11.83
C GLN A 440 11.26 15.82 -12.76
N PRO A 441 11.40 15.68 -14.09
CA PRO A 441 10.33 16.06 -15.01
C PRO A 441 9.11 15.16 -14.75
N TYR A 442 7.91 15.64 -15.12
CA TYR A 442 6.66 14.90 -14.90
C TYR A 442 6.71 13.46 -15.42
N ALA A 443 7.40 13.22 -16.55
CA ALA A 443 7.53 11.88 -17.14
C ALA A 443 8.20 10.85 -16.22
N THR A 444 9.02 11.29 -15.27
CA THR A 444 9.79 10.45 -14.34
C THR A 444 9.60 10.85 -12.87
N SER A 445 8.60 11.67 -12.54
CA SER A 445 8.37 12.09 -11.15
C SER A 445 7.72 10.98 -10.29
N GLN A 446 6.90 10.14 -10.89
CA GLN A 446 6.21 9.08 -10.15
C GLN A 446 7.11 7.85 -9.95
N TYR A 447 7.31 7.47 -8.70
CA TYR A 447 8.07 6.28 -8.31
C TYR A 447 7.21 5.01 -8.34
N SER A 448 7.85 3.84 -8.41
CA SER A 448 7.14 2.55 -8.42
C SER A 448 6.46 2.24 -7.09
N SER A 449 5.39 1.43 -7.13
CA SER A 449 4.70 0.93 -5.94
C SER A 449 5.64 0.18 -4.99
N PHE A 450 6.71 -0.44 -5.52
CA PHE A 450 7.73 -1.11 -4.71
C PHE A 450 8.45 -0.16 -3.75
N LEU A 451 8.64 1.12 -4.13
CA LEU A 451 9.29 2.14 -3.31
C LEU A 451 8.30 2.92 -2.43
N ALA A 452 7.01 2.84 -2.72
CA ALA A 452 6.02 3.68 -2.06
C ALA A 452 6.07 3.55 -0.53
N GLU A 453 6.09 2.33 -0.01
CA GLU A 453 6.10 2.07 1.44
C GLU A 453 7.48 2.26 2.11
N VAL A 454 8.53 2.51 1.36
CA VAL A 454 9.87 2.70 1.94
C VAL A 454 9.92 3.98 2.77
N ALA A 455 9.44 5.10 2.23
CA ALA A 455 9.48 6.38 2.92
C ALA A 455 8.50 6.46 4.09
N SER A 456 7.29 5.89 3.94
CA SER A 456 6.26 5.88 4.96
C SER A 456 6.67 5.07 6.20
N THR A 457 7.09 3.83 6.00
CA THR A 457 7.52 2.94 7.09
C THR A 457 8.85 3.37 7.70
N PHE A 458 9.72 4.05 6.94
CA PHE A 458 10.92 4.70 7.45
C PHE A 458 10.59 5.75 8.52
N ASN A 459 9.64 6.65 8.24
CA ASN A 459 9.21 7.66 9.19
C ASN A 459 8.59 7.04 10.45
N GLU A 460 7.78 6.00 10.30
CA GLU A 460 7.23 5.28 11.45
C GLU A 460 8.32 4.69 12.36
N HIS A 461 9.39 4.15 11.76
CA HIS A 461 10.49 3.60 12.53
C HIS A 461 11.26 4.69 13.29
N LEU A 462 11.51 5.84 12.69
CA LEU A 462 12.12 6.98 13.38
C LEU A 462 11.22 7.49 14.52
N LEU A 463 9.90 7.58 14.29
CA LEU A 463 8.93 7.96 15.31
C LEU A 463 8.96 6.99 16.50
N LEU A 464 8.93 5.69 16.24
CA LEU A 464 9.03 4.66 17.27
C LEU A 464 10.26 4.88 18.15
N ARG A 465 11.44 5.02 17.53
CA ARG A 465 12.70 5.21 18.27
C ARG A 465 12.70 6.49 19.09
N HIS A 466 12.18 7.58 18.51
CA HIS A 466 12.04 8.85 19.22
C HIS A 466 11.13 8.72 20.43
N MET A 467 9.93 8.15 20.25
CA MET A 467 8.97 7.95 21.35
C MET A 467 9.55 7.13 22.49
N LEU A 468 10.18 5.99 22.18
CA LEU A 468 10.76 5.10 23.19
C LEU A 468 11.95 5.73 23.92
N SER A 469 12.69 6.64 23.29
CA SER A 469 13.81 7.34 23.92
C SER A 469 13.37 8.41 24.93
N ARG A 470 12.16 8.95 24.79
CA ARG A 470 11.63 10.04 25.63
C ARG A 470 10.60 9.60 26.65
N GLU A 471 9.91 8.51 26.39
CA GLU A 471 8.89 8.00 27.30
C GLU A 471 9.55 7.42 28.55
N GLU A 472 9.03 7.72 29.73
CA GLU A 472 9.53 7.21 31.00
C GLU A 472 8.67 6.09 31.56
N ASP A 473 7.35 6.12 31.28
CA ASP A 473 6.43 5.10 31.74
C ASP A 473 6.62 3.77 30.97
N ASP A 474 7.03 2.73 31.69
CA ASP A 474 7.22 1.38 31.14
C ASP A 474 5.94 0.80 30.53
N ARG A 475 4.73 1.20 30.99
CA ARG A 475 3.46 0.73 30.43
C ARG A 475 3.17 1.38 29.06
N VAL A 476 3.48 2.67 28.94
CA VAL A 476 3.37 3.38 27.65
C VAL A 476 4.38 2.82 26.65
N LYS A 477 5.64 2.61 27.08
CA LYS A 477 6.66 1.96 26.22
C LYS A 477 6.20 0.61 25.73
N LEU A 478 5.65 -0.21 26.62
CA LEU A 478 5.17 -1.54 26.31
C LEU A 478 4.06 -1.50 25.25
N SER A 479 3.11 -0.57 25.39
CA SER A 479 2.02 -0.37 24.41
C SER A 479 2.55 0.05 23.03
N ILE A 480 3.53 0.96 23.00
CA ILE A 480 4.14 1.43 21.75
C ILE A 480 4.88 0.29 21.04
N ILE A 481 5.69 -0.50 21.79
CA ILE A 481 6.44 -1.62 21.22
C ILE A 481 5.49 -2.73 20.74
N ASP A 482 4.45 -3.07 21.50
CA ASP A 482 3.46 -4.08 21.12
C ASP A 482 2.78 -3.69 19.79
N SER A 483 2.32 -2.45 19.69
CA SER A 483 1.71 -1.93 18.46
C SER A 483 2.65 -2.02 17.26
N TYR A 484 3.92 -1.68 17.44
CA TYR A 484 4.93 -1.76 16.38
C TYR A 484 5.25 -3.22 15.98
N LEU A 485 5.45 -4.11 16.95
CA LEU A 485 5.73 -5.53 16.67
C LEU A 485 4.54 -6.21 15.96
N GLU A 486 3.30 -5.87 16.32
CA GLU A 486 2.11 -6.33 15.62
C GLU A 486 2.09 -5.83 14.16
N ARG A 487 2.45 -4.58 13.91
CA ARG A 487 2.56 -4.03 12.56
C ARG A 487 3.61 -4.78 11.74
N VAL A 488 4.80 -4.99 12.30
CA VAL A 488 5.86 -5.77 11.64
C VAL A 488 5.41 -7.22 11.41
N ARG A 489 4.74 -7.86 12.37
CA ARG A 489 4.18 -9.21 12.19
C ARG A 489 3.22 -9.28 10.99
N ILE A 490 2.33 -8.29 10.86
CA ILE A 490 1.36 -8.23 9.77
C ILE A 490 2.04 -7.92 8.44
N THR A 491 2.96 -6.95 8.40
CA THR A 491 3.57 -6.45 7.16
C THR A 491 4.73 -7.32 6.68
N LEU A 492 5.49 -7.93 7.60
CA LEU A 492 6.62 -8.78 7.23
C LEU A 492 6.23 -10.26 7.17
N TYR A 493 5.89 -10.86 8.31
CA TYR A 493 5.71 -12.32 8.39
C TYR A 493 4.43 -12.78 7.69
N ARG A 494 3.30 -12.09 7.89
CA ARG A 494 2.03 -12.47 7.28
C ARG A 494 2.03 -12.23 5.77
N GLN A 495 2.60 -11.12 5.29
CA GLN A 495 2.67 -10.87 3.85
C GLN A 495 3.65 -11.81 3.15
N THR A 496 4.73 -12.23 3.82
CA THR A 496 5.62 -13.26 3.26
C THR A 496 4.93 -14.63 3.20
N LEU A 497 4.13 -15.00 4.20
CA LEU A 497 3.28 -16.19 4.14
C LEU A 497 2.33 -16.12 2.93
N PHE A 498 1.70 -14.98 2.71
CA PHE A 498 0.82 -14.76 1.56
C PHE A 498 1.58 -14.86 0.25
N SER A 499 2.79 -14.29 0.16
CA SER A 499 3.64 -14.41 -1.02
C SER A 499 4.01 -15.87 -1.31
N GLU A 500 4.34 -16.67 -0.28
CA GLU A 500 4.64 -18.09 -0.46
C GLU A 500 3.41 -18.89 -0.93
N PHE A 501 2.22 -18.56 -0.42
CA PHE A 501 0.98 -19.17 -0.85
C PHE A 501 0.62 -18.77 -2.29
N GLU A 502 0.75 -17.50 -2.64
CA GLU A 502 0.51 -16.98 -3.99
C GLU A 502 1.42 -17.63 -5.02
N LEU A 503 2.72 -17.77 -4.72
CA LEU A 503 3.67 -18.49 -5.57
C LEU A 503 3.27 -19.96 -5.76
N ALA A 504 2.79 -20.63 -4.70
CA ALA A 504 2.34 -22.02 -4.78
C ALA A 504 1.09 -22.18 -5.66
N MET A 505 0.13 -21.24 -5.58
CA MET A 505 -1.05 -21.21 -6.45
C MET A 505 -0.68 -21.09 -7.93
N HIS A 506 0.18 -20.10 -8.25
CA HIS A 506 0.61 -19.88 -9.63
C HIS A 506 1.38 -21.06 -10.20
N ARG A 507 2.35 -21.61 -9.46
CA ARG A 507 3.11 -22.80 -9.91
C ARG A 507 2.23 -24.01 -10.17
N ARG A 508 1.17 -24.21 -9.36
CA ARG A 508 0.21 -25.28 -9.58
C ARG A 508 -0.58 -25.08 -10.88
N ALA A 509 -1.05 -23.85 -11.11
CA ALA A 509 -1.80 -23.51 -12.32
C ALA A 509 -0.93 -23.56 -13.58
N GLU A 510 0.33 -23.11 -13.50
CA GLU A 510 1.34 -23.22 -14.57
C GLU A 510 1.63 -24.67 -14.96
N ALA A 511 1.59 -25.59 -13.99
CA ALA A 511 1.68 -27.03 -14.23
C ALA A 511 0.38 -27.65 -14.79
N GLY A 512 -0.62 -26.84 -15.16
CA GLY A 512 -1.91 -27.29 -15.69
C GLY A 512 -2.85 -27.91 -14.66
N GLN A 513 -2.58 -27.72 -13.37
CA GLN A 513 -3.38 -28.28 -12.28
C GLN A 513 -4.37 -27.26 -11.74
N THR A 514 -5.63 -27.66 -11.56
CA THR A 514 -6.70 -26.80 -11.03
C THR A 514 -6.50 -26.47 -9.54
N LEU A 515 -6.80 -25.25 -9.14
CA LEU A 515 -6.86 -24.84 -7.74
C LEU A 515 -8.19 -25.28 -7.12
N THR A 516 -8.20 -26.52 -6.60
CA THR A 516 -9.38 -27.05 -5.91
C THR A 516 -9.52 -26.49 -4.50
N PRO A 517 -10.73 -26.42 -3.91
CA PRO A 517 -10.92 -25.97 -2.52
C PRO A 517 -10.05 -26.73 -1.53
N ASP A 518 -9.98 -28.06 -1.65
CA ASP A 518 -9.20 -28.91 -0.75
C ASP A 518 -7.72 -28.58 -0.81
N TRP A 519 -7.16 -28.36 -2.01
CA TRP A 519 -5.76 -28.01 -2.16
C TRP A 519 -5.46 -26.62 -1.61
N LEU A 520 -6.31 -25.62 -1.90
CA LEU A 520 -6.16 -24.26 -1.40
C LEU A 520 -6.20 -24.24 0.13
N ASN A 521 -7.19 -24.91 0.71
CA ASN A 521 -7.37 -25.04 2.14
C ASN A 521 -6.17 -25.72 2.82
N GLN A 522 -5.80 -26.89 2.31
CA GLN A 522 -4.66 -27.63 2.86
C GLN A 522 -3.38 -26.80 2.79
N ARG A 523 -3.06 -26.23 1.61
CA ARG A 523 -1.80 -25.48 1.44
C ARG A 523 -1.75 -24.22 2.30
N TYR A 524 -2.87 -23.50 2.41
CA TYR A 524 -2.93 -22.31 3.26
C TYR A 524 -2.77 -22.65 4.74
N LEU A 525 -3.46 -23.68 5.21
CA LEU A 525 -3.39 -24.15 6.59
C LEU A 525 -1.97 -24.65 6.95
N GLU A 526 -1.32 -25.41 6.06
CA GLU A 526 0.07 -25.87 6.22
C GLU A 526 1.01 -24.69 6.44
N LEU A 527 0.95 -23.67 5.58
CA LEU A 527 1.79 -22.49 5.68
C LEU A 527 1.51 -21.71 6.97
N THR A 528 0.24 -21.50 7.30
CA THR A 528 -0.15 -20.81 8.54
C THR A 528 0.38 -21.55 9.77
N ARG A 529 0.27 -22.86 9.81
CA ARG A 529 0.81 -23.69 10.89
C ARG A 529 2.32 -23.59 10.99
N GLN A 530 3.03 -23.63 9.86
CA GLN A 530 4.50 -23.49 9.83
C GLN A 530 4.94 -22.13 10.37
N TYR A 531 4.37 -21.04 9.87
CA TYR A 531 4.77 -19.69 10.27
C TYR A 531 4.48 -19.41 11.74
N TYR A 532 3.35 -19.89 12.27
CA TYR A 532 2.93 -19.64 13.64
C TYR A 532 3.41 -20.72 14.65
N GLY A 533 4.18 -21.71 14.21
CA GLY A 533 4.79 -22.69 15.11
C GLY A 533 3.77 -23.65 15.74
N HIS A 534 2.78 -24.13 14.97
CA HIS A 534 1.76 -25.05 15.45
C HIS A 534 2.35 -26.33 16.03
N ASP A 535 3.21 -27.00 15.27
CA ASP A 535 3.82 -28.27 15.66
C ASP A 535 4.84 -28.12 16.79
N GLN A 536 5.38 -26.91 16.99
CA GLN A 536 6.27 -26.55 18.10
C GLN A 536 5.49 -26.16 19.36
N GLY A 537 4.16 -26.10 19.30
CA GLY A 537 3.30 -25.68 20.41
C GLY A 537 3.30 -24.17 20.68
N THR A 538 3.88 -23.36 19.79
CA THR A 538 3.91 -21.89 19.96
C THR A 538 2.53 -21.27 19.80
N CYS A 539 1.80 -21.63 18.75
CA CYS A 539 0.46 -21.12 18.48
C CYS A 539 -0.39 -22.21 17.83
N GLN A 540 -1.46 -22.65 18.49
CA GLN A 540 -2.36 -23.62 17.93
C GLN A 540 -3.26 -22.97 16.88
N VAL A 541 -3.16 -23.43 15.63
CA VAL A 541 -3.97 -22.98 14.49
C VAL A 541 -5.13 -23.95 14.27
N ASP A 542 -6.36 -23.46 14.45
CA ASP A 542 -7.59 -24.23 14.25
C ASP A 542 -7.82 -24.53 12.75
N ASP A 543 -8.43 -25.70 12.47
CA ASP A 543 -8.69 -26.12 11.09
C ASP A 543 -9.61 -25.16 10.33
N SER A 544 -10.47 -24.42 11.02
CA SER A 544 -11.33 -23.41 10.40
C SER A 544 -10.56 -22.29 9.68
N MET A 545 -9.28 -22.10 10.02
CA MET A 545 -8.42 -21.11 9.37
C MET A 545 -8.02 -21.49 7.94
N GLN A 546 -8.25 -22.73 7.52
CA GLN A 546 -7.89 -23.23 6.19
C GLN A 546 -8.47 -22.38 5.04
N VAL A 547 -9.61 -21.71 5.26
CA VAL A 547 -10.33 -20.93 4.23
C VAL A 547 -9.98 -19.43 4.24
N GLU A 548 -9.09 -18.99 5.12
CA GLU A 548 -8.76 -17.55 5.26
C GLU A 548 -8.25 -16.92 3.94
N TRP A 549 -7.60 -17.70 3.06
CA TRP A 549 -7.17 -17.25 1.73
C TRP A 549 -8.30 -16.61 0.93
N SER A 550 -9.54 -17.07 1.09
CA SER A 550 -10.70 -16.63 0.32
C SER A 550 -11.16 -15.18 0.63
N ARG A 551 -10.67 -14.60 1.71
CA ARG A 551 -10.94 -13.21 2.11
C ARG A 551 -9.77 -12.25 1.80
N ILE A 552 -8.70 -12.75 1.19
CA ILE A 552 -7.52 -11.95 0.87
C ILE A 552 -7.64 -11.46 -0.58
N SER A 553 -8.25 -10.29 -0.75
CA SER A 553 -8.49 -9.67 -2.08
C SER A 553 -7.19 -9.45 -2.88
N HIS A 554 -6.06 -9.30 -2.21
CA HIS A 554 -4.76 -9.11 -2.84
C HIS A 554 -4.33 -10.29 -3.72
N PHE A 555 -4.84 -11.51 -3.51
CA PHE A 555 -4.52 -12.64 -4.39
C PHE A 555 -5.09 -12.53 -5.81
N TYR A 556 -5.94 -11.53 -6.05
CA TYR A 556 -6.40 -11.13 -7.38
C TYR A 556 -5.49 -10.09 -8.06
N LEU A 557 -4.43 -9.58 -7.38
CA LEU A 557 -3.55 -8.51 -7.86
C LEU A 557 -2.19 -8.98 -8.42
N ASN A 558 -2.04 -10.25 -8.75
CA ASN A 558 -0.88 -10.84 -9.45
C ASN A 558 0.49 -10.47 -8.84
N PHE A 559 0.87 -11.14 -7.78
CA PHE A 559 2.15 -10.95 -7.07
C PHE A 559 2.33 -9.52 -6.50
N TYR A 560 1.28 -8.99 -5.90
CA TYR A 560 1.36 -7.66 -5.28
C TYR A 560 1.90 -7.69 -3.85
N VAL A 561 1.51 -8.69 -3.04
CA VAL A 561 1.67 -8.67 -1.56
C VAL A 561 3.11 -8.63 -1.07
N PHE A 562 4.08 -9.15 -1.83
CA PHE A 562 5.49 -9.16 -1.44
C PHE A 562 6.07 -7.75 -1.28
N GLN A 563 5.52 -6.76 -1.98
CA GLN A 563 5.97 -5.38 -1.96
C GLN A 563 5.85 -4.75 -0.55
N TYR A 564 4.87 -5.16 0.23
CA TYR A 564 4.74 -4.73 1.63
C TYR A 564 5.93 -5.18 2.48
N SER A 565 6.31 -6.46 2.36
CA SER A 565 7.43 -7.01 3.12
C SER A 565 8.77 -6.43 2.66
N THR A 566 8.99 -6.32 1.36
CA THR A 566 10.24 -5.78 0.80
C THR A 566 10.39 -4.28 1.07
N GLY A 567 9.31 -3.51 0.98
CA GLY A 567 9.30 -2.09 1.34
C GLY A 567 9.67 -1.87 2.81
N LEU A 568 9.05 -2.63 3.73
CA LEU A 568 9.40 -2.58 5.15
C LEU A 568 10.86 -2.98 5.41
N ILE A 569 11.36 -4.04 4.77
CA ILE A 569 12.75 -4.50 4.92
C ILE A 569 13.71 -3.41 4.46
N ALA A 570 13.49 -2.83 3.28
CA ALA A 570 14.31 -1.75 2.75
C ALA A 570 14.30 -0.53 3.67
N SER A 571 13.14 -0.14 4.20
CA SER A 571 13.01 1.01 5.10
C SER A 571 13.74 0.81 6.43
N LEU A 572 13.68 -0.38 7.02
CA LEU A 572 14.40 -0.70 8.25
C LEU A 572 15.91 -0.64 8.04
N ALA A 573 16.41 -1.21 6.94
CA ALA A 573 17.82 -1.16 6.60
C ALA A 573 18.30 0.30 6.39
N LEU A 574 17.56 1.09 5.62
CA LEU A 574 17.86 2.51 5.38
C LEU A 574 17.83 3.33 6.67
N SER A 575 16.81 3.14 7.51
CA SER A 575 16.69 3.94 8.75
C SER A 575 17.83 3.69 9.72
N ASP A 576 18.31 2.45 9.85
CA ASP A 576 19.48 2.12 10.67
C ASP A 576 20.77 2.75 10.11
N MET A 577 20.94 2.76 8.79
CA MET A 577 22.08 3.39 8.12
C MET A 577 22.08 4.91 8.32
N VAL A 578 20.94 5.57 8.13
CA VAL A 578 20.78 7.03 8.28
C VAL A 578 21.06 7.49 9.72
N LEU A 579 20.62 6.73 10.71
CA LEU A 579 20.91 7.04 12.10
C LEU A 579 22.40 6.87 12.47
N GLY A 580 23.15 6.15 11.67
CA GLY A 580 24.58 5.91 11.87
C GLY A 580 25.51 6.78 11.03
N SER A 581 25.01 7.48 9.97
CA SER A 581 25.87 8.15 9.00
C SER A 581 25.20 9.27 8.21
N ASN A 582 25.83 10.44 8.14
CA ASN A 582 25.38 11.55 7.30
C ASN A 582 25.43 11.21 5.78
N THR A 583 26.37 10.37 5.35
CA THR A 583 26.44 9.90 3.96
C THR A 583 25.19 9.07 3.60
N ALA A 584 24.74 8.22 4.52
CA ALA A 584 23.50 7.46 4.31
C ALA A 584 22.25 8.35 4.29
N GLN A 585 22.23 9.43 5.07
CA GLN A 585 21.18 10.46 5.00
C GLN A 585 21.10 11.08 3.59
N SER A 586 22.23 11.47 3.01
CA SER A 586 22.26 12.00 1.64
C SER A 586 21.75 10.96 0.63
N GLY A 587 22.20 9.70 0.74
CA GLY A 587 21.76 8.62 -0.14
C GLY A 587 20.24 8.36 -0.05
N TYR A 588 19.66 8.47 1.15
CA TYR A 588 18.21 8.38 1.34
C TYR A 588 17.47 9.55 0.67
N LEU A 589 17.93 10.79 0.85
CA LEU A 589 17.32 11.94 0.20
C LEU A 589 17.44 11.87 -1.32
N ASP A 590 18.55 11.35 -1.85
CA ASP A 590 18.74 11.13 -3.29
C ASP A 590 17.78 10.06 -3.83
N LEU A 591 17.46 9.02 -3.02
CA LEU A 591 16.40 8.06 -3.36
C LEU A 591 15.04 8.75 -3.50
N LEU A 592 14.67 9.63 -2.55
CA LEU A 592 13.40 10.38 -2.62
C LEU A 592 13.34 11.31 -3.84
N ARG A 593 14.46 11.94 -4.20
CA ARG A 593 14.55 12.84 -5.37
C ARG A 593 14.52 12.12 -6.71
N ALA A 594 14.89 10.84 -6.71
CA ALA A 594 15.01 10.07 -7.95
C ALA A 594 13.65 9.78 -8.61
N GLY A 595 12.54 9.77 -7.84
CA GLY A 595 11.23 9.44 -8.37
C GLY A 595 11.26 8.12 -9.16
N GLY A 596 10.74 8.12 -10.39
CA GLY A 596 10.76 7.00 -11.34
C GLY A 596 11.81 7.16 -12.44
N SER A 597 12.95 7.81 -12.17
CA SER A 597 14.02 7.99 -13.15
C SER A 597 14.84 6.73 -13.44
N ASP A 598 14.68 5.71 -12.61
CA ASP A 598 15.31 4.38 -12.72
C ASP A 598 14.40 3.34 -12.04
N TYR A 599 14.72 2.06 -12.21
CA TYR A 599 14.01 0.96 -11.55
C TYR A 599 14.25 0.91 -10.03
N PRO A 600 13.31 0.36 -9.24
CA PRO A 600 13.38 0.41 -7.77
C PRO A 600 14.60 -0.27 -7.17
N ILE A 601 15.00 -1.44 -7.68
CA ILE A 601 16.16 -2.17 -7.14
C ILE A 601 17.48 -1.41 -7.36
N PRO A 602 17.80 -0.90 -8.56
CA PRO A 602 18.94 0.00 -8.77
C PRO A 602 18.93 1.25 -7.87
N LEU A 603 17.76 1.88 -7.66
CA LEU A 603 17.64 3.06 -6.80
C LEU A 603 17.95 2.73 -5.33
N LEU A 604 17.40 1.63 -4.81
CA LEU A 604 17.72 1.16 -3.45
C LEU A 604 19.20 0.80 -3.30
N LYS A 605 19.79 0.17 -4.32
CA LYS A 605 21.21 -0.19 -4.29
C LYS A 605 22.10 1.06 -4.27
N LYS A 606 21.76 2.12 -5.01
CA LYS A 606 22.43 3.43 -4.94
C LYS A 606 22.32 4.06 -3.54
N ALA A 607 21.19 3.87 -2.85
CA ALA A 607 20.98 4.31 -1.48
C ALA A 607 21.66 3.40 -0.42
N GLY A 608 22.31 2.30 -0.84
CA GLY A 608 23.06 1.39 0.01
C GLY A 608 22.35 0.08 0.39
N VAL A 609 21.16 -0.19 -0.16
CA VAL A 609 20.36 -1.39 0.15
C VAL A 609 20.26 -2.29 -1.08
N ASP A 610 20.96 -3.42 -1.08
CA ASP A 610 20.92 -4.43 -2.14
C ASP A 610 19.90 -5.52 -1.81
N MET A 611 18.69 -5.40 -2.38
CA MET A 611 17.58 -6.33 -2.14
C MET A 611 17.77 -7.71 -2.79
N ALA A 612 18.76 -7.90 -3.65
CA ALA A 612 19.09 -9.23 -4.19
C ALA A 612 19.90 -10.09 -3.19
N GLY A 613 20.58 -9.43 -2.23
CA GLY A 613 21.38 -10.11 -1.19
C GLY A 613 20.61 -10.34 0.12
N PRO A 614 21.13 -11.19 1.03
CA PRO A 614 20.47 -11.51 2.30
C PRO A 614 20.55 -10.39 3.36
N ALA A 615 21.52 -9.47 3.26
CA ALA A 615 21.85 -8.53 4.32
C ALA A 615 20.68 -7.62 4.77
N PRO A 616 19.86 -7.01 3.89
CA PRO A 616 18.72 -6.20 4.33
C PRO A 616 17.67 -7.01 5.10
N TYR A 617 17.43 -8.25 4.66
CA TYR A 617 16.48 -9.17 5.30
C TYR A 617 16.94 -9.56 6.71
N GLU A 618 18.23 -9.90 6.85
CA GLU A 618 18.84 -10.22 8.14
C GLU A 618 18.80 -9.01 9.09
N ALA A 619 19.08 -7.82 8.60
CA ALA A 619 19.00 -6.59 9.38
C ALA A 619 17.58 -6.36 9.92
N ALA A 620 16.56 -6.49 9.08
CA ALA A 620 15.16 -6.32 9.47
C ALA A 620 14.71 -7.37 10.50
N LEU A 621 15.04 -8.64 10.28
CA LEU A 621 14.72 -9.72 11.21
C LEU A 621 15.46 -9.59 12.56
N ASN A 622 16.72 -9.13 12.54
CA ASN A 622 17.48 -8.80 13.75
C ASN A 622 16.85 -7.63 14.50
N ARG A 623 16.35 -6.62 13.78
CA ARG A 623 15.68 -5.48 14.39
C ARG A 623 14.40 -5.89 15.10
N PHE A 624 13.59 -6.72 14.47
CA PHE A 624 12.39 -7.29 15.11
C PHE A 624 12.76 -8.06 16.39
N ASP A 625 13.77 -8.93 16.33
CA ASP A 625 14.24 -9.71 17.49
C ASP A 625 14.75 -8.81 18.64
N GLN A 626 15.44 -7.72 18.32
CA GLN A 626 15.87 -6.72 19.31
C GLN A 626 14.70 -6.06 20.02
N TRP A 627 13.63 -5.68 19.28
CA TRP A 627 12.43 -5.08 19.87
C TRP A 627 11.66 -6.09 20.73
N VAL A 628 11.59 -7.35 20.35
CA VAL A 628 11.05 -8.42 21.21
C VAL A 628 11.85 -8.50 22.50
N GLY A 629 13.19 -8.49 22.43
CA GLY A 629 14.05 -8.48 23.61
C GLY A 629 13.88 -7.24 24.50
N GLU A 630 13.62 -6.06 23.91
CA GLU A 630 13.33 -4.85 24.69
C GLU A 630 11.96 -4.94 25.38
N MET A 631 10.95 -5.48 24.69
CA MET A 631 9.63 -5.75 25.26
C MET A 631 9.75 -6.71 26.47
N GLU A 632 10.53 -7.78 26.36
CA GLU A 632 10.80 -8.72 27.47
C GLU A 632 11.42 -8.03 28.69
N LYS A 633 12.40 -7.13 28.48
CA LYS A 633 13.02 -6.36 29.57
C LYS A 633 12.03 -5.44 30.28
N ILE A 634 11.16 -4.77 29.54
CA ILE A 634 10.12 -3.90 30.10
C ILE A 634 9.15 -4.73 30.95
N VAL A 635 8.67 -5.85 30.42
CA VAL A 635 7.79 -6.76 31.16
C VAL A 635 8.44 -7.24 32.45
N ALA A 636 9.73 -7.63 32.41
CA ALA A 636 10.47 -8.05 33.62
C ALA A 636 10.60 -6.92 34.66
N ARG A 637 10.72 -5.64 34.24
CA ARG A 637 10.71 -4.50 35.16
C ARG A 637 9.33 -4.28 35.79
N LEU A 638 8.26 -4.39 35.02
CA LEU A 638 6.90 -4.26 35.52
C LEU A 638 6.53 -5.37 36.50
N ASP A 639 6.92 -6.62 36.23
CA ASP A 639 6.69 -7.75 37.13
C ASP A 639 7.39 -7.55 38.50
N LYS A 640 8.64 -6.99 38.52
CA LYS A 640 9.36 -6.64 39.77
C LYS A 640 8.71 -5.51 40.54
N LYS A 641 8.04 -4.58 39.90
CA LYS A 641 7.32 -3.44 40.52
C LYS A 641 5.93 -3.83 41.08
N GLY A 642 5.51 -5.10 40.91
CA GLY A 642 4.23 -5.61 41.42
C GLY A 642 3.04 -5.27 40.54
N ARG A 643 3.31 -5.18 39.25
CA ARG A 643 2.36 -4.86 38.16
C ARG A 643 1.60 -3.57 38.33
#